data_b9ca8a7ebf952bc02e1d209543701cc7
#
_entry.id   b9ca8a7ebf952bc02e1d209543701cc7
#
_cell.length_a   1.000
_cell.length_b   1.000
_cell.length_c   1.000
_cell.angle_alpha   90.00
_cell.angle_beta   90.00
_cell.angle_gamma   90.00
#
_symmetry.space_group_name_H-M   'P 1'
#
loop_
_entity.id
_entity.type
_entity.pdbx_description
1 polymer ?
#
loop_
_entity_poly.entity_id
_entity_poly.type
_entity_poly.pdbx_seq_one_letter_code
_entity_poly.pdbx_strand_id
1 'polypeptide(L)'
;VDTQEGRVLHNDDIDNMLKSRHPYKQWLRNKAQFIRGNFGGEVAPGIPEGELNMYQKMFQVSFEERDQVLRPLAESGNEAVGSMGDDTPMAVLSTGQRALYDYFRQQFAQVTNPPIDPLREAIVMSLEVDLGCEANVFTETEEHARRISLTSPVLSQGKFTTIVALDDTGMRVVDIDATYDPQNGDLRAAVEGLCLAAEAAVRQGSTIVVLSDRNIEGARLPIHSLLATGAVHHHLIRVGLRADANLIIETGSARDSHQIACLLGFGATAIYPYLAYSVLENQLRTGELLGDPADCYKNYRKGINKGLLKIMSKMGISAVNSYRGAQLFEVVGLHKEITDVAFTGVTSRIGGAGFVELERDLWTVAARARSKRKTIDQGGLLKFVHGGEYHAFNPDVVMTLQQAVVSGDYADYQRYAQMCNVRPVAALRDLLDLDLPEQGIDIAAVEPIENILKRFDSAGMSLGALSPEAHEALAMGMNHIGARSNSGEGGEDPARFNTNRVSKIKQIASGRFGVTPHYLVNAEVLQIKVAQGAKPGEGGQLPGGKVNDLIARLRFSVPGVTLISPPPHHDIYSIEDLAQLIFDLKQVNPEALVSVKLVSEPGVGTIAAGVTKAYADLITISGYDGGTAASPLTSIRHAGSPWELGLAEVQQTLRGNRLRGRIRLQADGGMKTGLDVIKAAILGAESFGFGTAPMVALGCKYLRICHLNNCATGVATQNAVLRNEHFVGDVERVVNFFTFVATETRQWLAKLGVSKLEDLIGRTDLLKRLPGTTDKQAALDLDPILWVDPDAAGQPQFCQVASNDPFDTAGKATQMITDMLPAIESGEGAEFTYTITNCDRSIGARISGEIAKRYGNSGLEKSPLTVNLSGTAGQSFGVWNAGGLHMRLEGDCNDYVGKGMAGGKLVVFPPQDSTFASQETAIMGNTCLYGATGGKLFAAGIAGERFGVRNSGAFAVIEGAGDHCCEYMTAGCITVLGPTGVNFGAGMTGGFAFVLDQDRRFVDRYNSELVEVHRVSGESMEA
;
A
#
# COMPACT_ATOMS: atom_id res chain seq x y z
N VAL A 1 36.49 -10.35 14.81
CA VAL A 1 37.67 -10.79 15.57
C VAL A 1 37.80 -12.28 15.42
N ASP A 2 38.93 -12.74 14.87
CA ASP A 2 39.27 -14.16 14.82
C ASP A 2 39.98 -14.53 16.14
N THR A 3 39.27 -15.26 16.98
CA THR A 3 39.80 -15.64 18.33
C THR A 3 40.79 -16.80 18.27
N GLN A 4 40.85 -17.56 17.15
CA GLN A 4 41.85 -18.63 16.98
C GLN A 4 43.20 -18.06 16.53
N GLU A 5 43.18 -17.13 15.61
CA GLU A 5 44.40 -16.48 15.10
C GLU A 5 44.76 -15.20 15.86
N GLY A 6 43.91 -14.74 16.77
CA GLY A 6 44.15 -13.56 17.62
C GLY A 6 44.24 -12.25 16.83
N ARG A 7 43.52 -12.11 15.73
CA ARG A 7 43.58 -10.92 14.87
C ARG A 7 42.22 -10.29 14.63
N VAL A 8 42.21 -9.01 14.29
CA VAL A 8 41.05 -8.27 13.79
C VAL A 8 41.01 -8.40 12.27
N LEU A 9 39.86 -8.86 11.73
CA LEU A 9 39.60 -8.94 10.30
C LEU A 9 38.79 -7.71 9.89
N HIS A 10 39.27 -6.99 8.89
CA HIS A 10 38.53 -5.93 8.22
C HIS A 10 37.68 -6.52 7.09
N ASN A 11 36.74 -5.76 6.55
CA ASN A 11 35.83 -6.22 5.49
C ASN A 11 36.60 -6.78 4.28
N ASP A 12 37.64 -6.10 3.84
CA ASP A 12 38.48 -6.55 2.71
C ASP A 12 39.17 -7.89 3.00
N ASP A 13 39.62 -8.12 4.26
CA ASP A 13 40.24 -9.38 4.66
C ASP A 13 39.24 -10.53 4.57
N ILE A 14 38.01 -10.30 5.08
CA ILE A 14 36.91 -11.27 5.05
C ILE A 14 36.51 -11.56 3.60
N ASP A 15 36.33 -10.54 2.79
CA ASP A 15 35.97 -10.64 1.39
C ASP A 15 37.01 -11.44 0.58
N ASN A 16 38.28 -11.11 0.76
CA ASN A 16 39.36 -11.79 0.08
C ASN A 16 39.50 -13.26 0.54
N MET A 17 39.34 -13.53 1.83
CA MET A 17 39.34 -14.89 2.37
C MET A 17 38.19 -15.71 1.78
N LEU A 18 36.97 -15.18 1.75
CA LEU A 18 35.78 -15.87 1.22
C LEU A 18 35.92 -16.09 -0.30
N LYS A 19 36.28 -15.05 -1.06
CA LYS A 19 36.43 -15.11 -2.53
C LYS A 19 37.56 -16.06 -2.97
N SER A 20 38.59 -16.27 -2.17
CA SER A 20 39.72 -17.16 -2.48
C SER A 20 39.55 -18.60 -2.02
N ARG A 21 38.51 -18.93 -1.24
CA ARG A 21 38.27 -20.27 -0.70
C ARG A 21 38.19 -21.34 -1.81
N HIS A 22 37.47 -21.01 -2.88
CA HIS A 22 37.31 -21.88 -4.07
C HIS A 22 37.37 -21.06 -5.37
N PRO A 23 37.60 -21.66 -6.51
CA PRO A 23 37.61 -20.96 -7.81
C PRO A 23 36.19 -20.71 -8.36
N TYR A 24 35.32 -20.04 -7.59
CA TYR A 24 33.91 -19.84 -7.89
C TYR A 24 33.65 -19.28 -9.30
N LYS A 25 34.46 -18.29 -9.71
CA LYS A 25 34.35 -17.69 -11.05
C LYS A 25 34.61 -18.70 -12.17
N GLN A 26 35.52 -19.66 -11.96
CA GLN A 26 35.80 -20.72 -12.92
C GLN A 26 34.67 -21.74 -12.93
N TRP A 27 34.14 -22.14 -11.76
CA TRP A 27 33.03 -23.05 -11.66
C TRP A 27 31.80 -22.50 -12.41
N LEU A 28 31.42 -21.22 -12.16
CA LEU A 28 30.32 -20.56 -12.87
C LEU A 28 30.57 -20.49 -14.38
N ARG A 29 31.78 -20.17 -14.83
CA ARG A 29 32.09 -20.12 -16.25
C ARG A 29 31.97 -21.48 -16.95
N ASN A 30 32.31 -22.55 -16.24
CA ASN A 30 32.31 -23.89 -16.77
C ASN A 30 30.94 -24.57 -16.76
N LYS A 31 30.12 -24.27 -15.75
CA LYS A 31 28.90 -25.03 -15.46
C LYS A 31 27.62 -24.21 -15.67
N ALA A 32 27.62 -22.89 -15.42
CA ALA A 32 26.43 -22.07 -15.57
C ALA A 32 26.09 -21.87 -17.05
N GLN A 33 24.81 -22.01 -17.37
CA GLN A 33 24.26 -21.80 -18.71
C GLN A 33 23.30 -20.61 -18.70
N PHE A 34 23.30 -19.83 -19.76
CA PHE A 34 22.36 -18.72 -19.95
C PHE A 34 21.52 -19.01 -21.20
N ILE A 35 20.21 -19.18 -21.02
CA ILE A 35 19.31 -19.27 -22.16
C ILE A 35 19.06 -17.85 -22.67
N ARG A 36 19.76 -17.47 -23.72
CA ARG A 36 19.52 -16.24 -24.47
C ARG A 36 18.35 -16.52 -25.42
N GLY A 37 17.19 -15.92 -25.18
CA GLY A 37 16.07 -16.03 -26.11
C GLY A 37 16.46 -15.47 -27.48
N ASN A 38 16.21 -16.19 -28.55
CA ASN A 38 16.24 -15.63 -29.90
C ASN A 38 15.00 -14.70 -30.02
N PHE A 39 15.25 -13.41 -30.20
CA PHE A 39 14.20 -12.40 -30.35
C PHE A 39 13.47 -12.45 -31.71
N GLY A 40 13.95 -13.27 -32.66
CA GLY A 40 13.33 -13.42 -33.96
C GLY A 40 12.62 -14.76 -34.09
N GLY A 41 11.32 -14.76 -34.20
CA GLY A 41 10.53 -15.94 -34.55
C GLY A 41 10.02 -16.78 -33.38
N GLU A 42 9.60 -16.16 -32.26
CA GLU A 42 8.80 -16.87 -31.26
C GLU A 42 7.49 -17.32 -31.91
N VAL A 43 7.38 -18.61 -32.19
CA VAL A 43 6.13 -19.21 -32.65
C VAL A 43 5.18 -19.23 -31.48
N ALA A 44 3.98 -18.71 -31.68
CA ALA A 44 2.95 -18.76 -30.67
C ALA A 44 2.58 -20.19 -30.30
N PRO A 45 2.17 -20.44 -29.07
CA PRO A 45 1.83 -21.78 -28.63
C PRO A 45 0.57 -22.27 -29.36
N GLY A 46 0.70 -23.36 -30.05
CA GLY A 46 -0.33 -23.90 -30.92
C GLY A 46 -1.55 -24.48 -30.21
N ILE A 47 -2.43 -23.64 -29.70
CA ILE A 47 -3.81 -24.06 -29.46
C ILE A 47 -4.56 -23.92 -30.80
N PRO A 48 -5.15 -25.01 -31.32
CA PRO A 48 -5.92 -24.92 -32.56
C PRO A 48 -7.02 -23.87 -32.43
N GLU A 49 -7.24 -23.07 -33.48
CA GLU A 49 -8.21 -21.97 -33.46
C GLU A 49 -9.63 -22.44 -33.03
N GLY A 50 -10.01 -23.62 -33.44
CA GLY A 50 -11.32 -24.22 -33.11
C GLY A 50 -11.48 -24.58 -31.63
N GLU A 51 -10.34 -24.69 -30.89
CA GLU A 51 -10.31 -25.09 -29.49
C GLU A 51 -10.10 -23.92 -28.55
N LEU A 52 -9.52 -22.83 -29.03
CA LEU A 52 -9.18 -21.67 -28.19
C LEU A 52 -10.37 -21.17 -27.37
N ASN A 53 -11.57 -21.21 -27.91
CA ASN A 53 -12.78 -20.80 -27.20
C ASN A 53 -13.07 -21.71 -26.00
N MET A 54 -12.86 -23.02 -26.12
CA MET A 54 -13.01 -23.97 -25.03
C MET A 54 -11.97 -23.69 -23.91
N TYR A 55 -10.69 -23.47 -24.29
CA TYR A 55 -9.64 -23.12 -23.33
C TYR A 55 -9.96 -21.80 -22.61
N GLN A 56 -10.35 -20.74 -23.34
CA GLN A 56 -10.73 -19.48 -22.70
C GLN A 56 -11.84 -19.67 -21.66
N LYS A 57 -12.89 -20.43 -21.98
CA LYS A 57 -13.99 -20.72 -21.04
C LYS A 57 -13.54 -21.59 -19.87
N MET A 58 -12.72 -22.63 -20.11
CA MET A 58 -12.22 -23.51 -19.06
C MET A 58 -11.37 -22.74 -18.05
N PHE A 59 -10.55 -21.83 -18.51
CA PHE A 59 -9.71 -20.96 -17.66
C PHE A 59 -10.32 -19.59 -17.37
N GLN A 60 -11.64 -19.44 -17.59
CA GLN A 60 -12.44 -18.27 -17.23
C GLN A 60 -11.93 -16.92 -17.80
N VAL A 61 -11.35 -16.94 -19.01
CA VAL A 61 -11.00 -15.72 -19.74
C VAL A 61 -12.27 -15.01 -20.18
N SER A 62 -12.44 -13.75 -19.84
CA SER A 62 -13.55 -12.91 -20.25
C SER A 62 -13.16 -11.87 -21.31
N PHE A 63 -14.15 -11.27 -21.97
CA PHE A 63 -13.92 -10.12 -22.86
C PHE A 63 -13.30 -8.93 -22.08
N GLU A 64 -13.78 -8.70 -20.87
CA GLU A 64 -13.24 -7.65 -19.99
C GLU A 64 -11.75 -7.87 -19.68
N GLU A 65 -11.33 -9.10 -19.38
CA GLU A 65 -9.92 -9.44 -19.13
C GLU A 65 -9.07 -9.24 -20.39
N ARG A 66 -9.57 -9.72 -21.57
CA ARG A 66 -8.88 -9.54 -22.85
C ARG A 66 -8.63 -8.06 -23.15
N ASP A 67 -9.68 -7.21 -22.99
CA ASP A 67 -9.64 -5.80 -23.34
C ASP A 67 -8.93 -4.93 -22.30
N GLN A 68 -9.13 -5.18 -21.01
CA GLN A 68 -8.71 -4.28 -19.95
C GLN A 68 -7.49 -4.75 -19.18
N VAL A 69 -7.01 -5.98 -19.37
CA VAL A 69 -5.83 -6.53 -18.73
C VAL A 69 -4.78 -6.95 -19.76
N LEU A 70 -5.11 -7.91 -20.64
CA LEU A 70 -4.13 -8.48 -21.56
C LEU A 70 -3.69 -7.50 -22.65
N ARG A 71 -4.64 -6.78 -23.26
CA ARG A 71 -4.33 -5.81 -24.30
C ARG A 71 -3.41 -4.67 -23.80
N PRO A 72 -3.68 -3.97 -22.68
CA PRO A 72 -2.79 -2.95 -22.16
C PRO A 72 -1.37 -3.45 -21.83
N LEU A 73 -1.25 -4.67 -21.30
CA LEU A 73 0.04 -5.31 -21.06
C LEU A 73 0.84 -5.48 -22.37
N ALA A 74 0.17 -5.95 -23.44
CA ALA A 74 0.82 -6.19 -24.72
C ALA A 74 1.11 -4.91 -25.51
N GLU A 75 0.27 -3.89 -25.42
CA GLU A 75 0.44 -2.60 -26.11
C GLU A 75 1.55 -1.75 -25.46
N SER A 76 1.51 -1.60 -24.13
CA SER A 76 2.33 -0.61 -23.44
C SER A 76 3.46 -1.18 -22.58
N GLY A 77 3.46 -2.49 -22.33
CA GLY A 77 4.37 -3.11 -21.37
C GLY A 77 4.18 -2.59 -19.95
N ASN A 78 2.94 -2.22 -19.62
CA ASN A 78 2.53 -1.78 -18.28
C ASN A 78 1.20 -2.42 -17.92
N GLU A 79 0.98 -2.57 -16.62
CA GLU A 79 -0.29 -3.01 -16.08
C GLU A 79 -1.35 -1.92 -16.24
N ALA A 80 -2.60 -2.32 -16.49
CA ALA A 80 -3.71 -1.38 -16.59
C ALA A 80 -3.96 -0.66 -15.25
N VAL A 81 -4.27 0.63 -15.33
CA VAL A 81 -4.61 1.48 -14.20
C VAL A 81 -6.12 1.60 -14.08
N GLY A 82 -6.63 1.41 -12.87
CA GLY A 82 -8.03 1.59 -12.54
C GLY A 82 -8.25 2.71 -11.53
N SER A 83 -9.51 2.93 -11.20
CA SER A 83 -9.96 3.91 -10.20
C SER A 83 -11.07 3.32 -9.34
N MET A 84 -11.29 3.89 -8.18
CA MET A 84 -12.19 3.45 -7.13
C MET A 84 -11.68 2.17 -6.45
N GLY A 85 -12.45 1.56 -5.57
CA GLY A 85 -12.14 0.28 -4.94
C GLY A 85 -12.81 -0.89 -5.67
N ASP A 86 -12.54 -2.11 -5.22
CA ASP A 86 -13.29 -3.29 -5.64
C ASP A 86 -14.57 -3.38 -4.80
N ASP A 87 -15.73 -3.23 -5.44
CA ASP A 87 -17.04 -3.30 -4.81
C ASP A 87 -17.81 -4.58 -5.17
N THR A 88 -17.10 -5.56 -5.78
CA THR A 88 -17.62 -6.90 -6.04
C THR A 88 -17.42 -7.82 -4.83
N PRO A 89 -18.21 -8.89 -4.70
CA PRO A 89 -18.01 -9.88 -3.64
C PRO A 89 -16.64 -10.55 -3.74
N MET A 90 -16.03 -10.84 -2.57
CA MET A 90 -14.87 -11.72 -2.51
C MET A 90 -15.23 -13.11 -3.06
N ALA A 91 -14.22 -13.89 -3.46
CA ALA A 91 -14.41 -15.19 -4.11
C ALA A 91 -15.34 -16.14 -3.33
N VAL A 92 -15.16 -16.22 -2.01
CA VAL A 92 -16.00 -17.08 -1.14
C VAL A 92 -17.43 -16.56 -1.01
N LEU A 93 -17.68 -15.26 -1.20
CA LEU A 93 -18.99 -14.63 -1.10
C LEU A 93 -19.74 -14.60 -2.42
N SER A 94 -19.02 -14.71 -3.55
CA SER A 94 -19.60 -14.65 -4.88
C SER A 94 -20.52 -15.85 -5.15
N THR A 95 -21.64 -15.57 -5.81
CA THR A 95 -22.54 -16.62 -6.34
C THR A 95 -21.99 -17.25 -7.63
N GLY A 96 -21.01 -16.60 -8.24
CA GLY A 96 -20.31 -17.07 -9.44
C GLY A 96 -19.13 -18.01 -9.11
N GLN A 97 -18.59 -18.63 -10.14
CA GLN A 97 -17.35 -19.37 -10.03
C GLN A 97 -16.18 -18.40 -10.17
N ARG A 98 -15.30 -18.36 -9.17
CA ARG A 98 -14.10 -17.50 -9.11
C ARG A 98 -12.86 -18.37 -9.18
N ALA A 99 -11.81 -17.84 -9.81
CA ALA A 99 -10.53 -18.53 -9.85
C ALA A 99 -9.92 -18.64 -8.43
N LEU A 100 -9.15 -19.72 -8.17
CA LEU A 100 -8.55 -19.94 -6.85
C LEU A 100 -7.65 -18.77 -6.43
N TYR A 101 -7.02 -18.06 -7.39
CA TYR A 101 -6.22 -16.87 -7.11
C TYR A 101 -6.98 -15.75 -6.40
N ASP A 102 -8.29 -15.64 -6.61
CA ASP A 102 -9.14 -14.59 -6.03
C ASP A 102 -9.38 -14.78 -4.52
N TYR A 103 -9.02 -15.93 -3.94
CA TYR A 103 -9.02 -16.19 -2.50
C TYR A 103 -7.76 -15.64 -1.81
N PHE A 104 -6.74 -15.23 -2.57
CA PHE A 104 -5.45 -14.79 -2.05
C PHE A 104 -5.34 -13.27 -2.09
N ARG A 105 -5.01 -12.67 -0.94
CA ARG A 105 -4.83 -11.23 -0.78
C ARG A 105 -3.35 -10.94 -0.53
N GLN A 106 -2.75 -10.06 -1.35
CA GLN A 106 -1.35 -9.67 -1.22
C GLN A 106 -1.11 -8.98 0.11
N GLN A 107 -0.10 -9.41 0.85
CA GLN A 107 0.41 -8.72 2.02
C GLN A 107 1.31 -7.54 1.61
N PHE A 108 1.47 -6.60 2.53
CA PHE A 108 2.30 -5.40 2.36
C PHE A 108 2.84 -4.98 3.71
N ALA A 109 3.96 -4.24 3.72
CA ALA A 109 4.55 -3.75 4.96
C ALA A 109 3.77 -2.53 5.49
N GLN A 110 3.49 -2.52 6.78
CA GLN A 110 2.94 -1.38 7.51
C GLN A 110 3.83 -1.10 8.73
N VAL A 111 4.40 0.11 8.81
CA VAL A 111 5.25 0.61 9.89
C VAL A 111 6.63 -0.08 9.98
N THR A 112 6.71 -1.37 9.74
CA THR A 112 7.95 -2.15 9.68
C THR A 112 8.23 -2.64 8.26
N ASN A 113 9.48 -3.05 7.95
CA ASN A 113 9.91 -3.49 6.62
C ASN A 113 9.51 -2.47 5.53
N PRO A 114 10.23 -1.35 5.42
CA PRO A 114 9.86 -0.28 4.51
C PRO A 114 9.81 -0.79 3.06
N PRO A 115 8.76 -0.48 2.30
CA PRO A 115 8.65 -0.87 0.91
C PRO A 115 9.74 -0.20 0.06
N ILE A 116 10.08 -0.82 -1.07
CA ILE A 116 10.99 -0.28 -2.08
C ILE A 116 10.20 0.50 -3.13
N ASP A 117 10.79 1.51 -3.76
CA ASP A 117 10.22 2.11 -4.97
C ASP A 117 10.71 1.34 -6.20
N PRO A 118 9.88 0.49 -6.83
CA PRO A 118 10.31 -0.37 -7.93
C PRO A 118 10.57 0.39 -9.24
N LEU A 119 10.25 1.69 -9.28
CA LEU A 119 10.46 2.55 -10.45
C LEU A 119 11.79 3.30 -10.38
N ARG A 120 12.13 3.86 -9.22
CA ARG A 120 13.31 4.72 -9.03
C ARG A 120 14.46 3.99 -8.36
N GLU A 121 14.16 2.88 -7.68
CA GLU A 121 15.14 2.02 -7.02
C GLU A 121 15.25 0.66 -7.73
N ALA A 122 14.90 0.58 -9.01
CA ALA A 122 14.93 -0.66 -9.80
C ALA A 122 16.30 -1.33 -9.80
N ILE A 123 17.37 -0.58 -9.63
CA ILE A 123 18.76 -1.08 -9.58
C ILE A 123 19.00 -2.06 -8.42
N VAL A 124 18.24 -1.95 -7.31
CA VAL A 124 18.36 -2.88 -6.18
C VAL A 124 17.46 -4.10 -6.31
N MET A 125 16.65 -4.19 -7.37
CA MET A 125 15.68 -5.26 -7.54
C MET A 125 16.05 -6.25 -8.64
N SER A 126 15.77 -7.54 -8.43
CA SER A 126 16.07 -8.61 -9.40
C SER A 126 14.91 -9.62 -9.50
N LEU A 127 14.60 -9.97 -10.75
CA LEU A 127 13.71 -11.10 -11.10
C LEU A 127 14.51 -12.30 -11.61
N GLU A 128 15.81 -12.31 -11.44
CA GLU A 128 16.66 -13.41 -11.88
C GLU A 128 16.37 -14.67 -11.06
N VAL A 129 16.18 -15.80 -11.74
CA VAL A 129 15.96 -17.12 -11.15
C VAL A 129 16.88 -18.13 -11.81
N ASP A 130 17.31 -19.10 -11.02
CA ASP A 130 18.13 -20.21 -11.50
C ASP A 130 17.34 -21.53 -11.46
N LEU A 131 17.55 -22.34 -12.52
CA LEU A 131 17.14 -23.74 -12.57
C LEU A 131 18.35 -24.63 -12.32
N GLY A 132 18.21 -25.62 -11.48
CA GLY A 132 19.27 -26.56 -11.08
C GLY A 132 19.05 -27.06 -9.67
N CYS A 133 19.78 -28.06 -9.26
CA CYS A 133 19.74 -28.58 -7.89
C CYS A 133 20.42 -27.58 -6.95
N GLU A 134 19.77 -27.18 -5.86
CA GLU A 134 20.34 -26.27 -4.87
C GLU A 134 21.40 -26.96 -3.99
N ALA A 135 21.35 -28.27 -3.87
CA ALA A 135 22.25 -29.11 -3.07
C ALA A 135 22.39 -28.65 -1.60
N ASN A 136 23.44 -29.08 -0.91
CA ASN A 136 23.67 -28.69 0.47
C ASN A 136 24.42 -27.37 0.57
N VAL A 137 23.79 -26.33 1.11
CA VAL A 137 24.37 -24.97 1.24
C VAL A 137 25.62 -24.92 2.15
N PHE A 138 25.86 -25.91 2.99
CA PHE A 138 27.05 -25.97 3.84
C PHE A 138 28.24 -26.66 3.14
N THR A 139 28.05 -27.19 1.92
CA THR A 139 29.10 -27.88 1.16
C THR A 139 29.29 -27.20 -0.18
N GLU A 140 30.37 -26.45 -0.33
CA GLU A 140 30.66 -25.71 -1.56
C GLU A 140 31.39 -26.62 -2.56
N THR A 141 30.73 -26.94 -3.68
CA THR A 141 31.30 -27.77 -4.76
C THR A 141 31.01 -27.17 -6.12
N GLU A 142 31.74 -27.60 -7.14
CA GLU A 142 31.54 -27.17 -8.53
C GLU A 142 30.13 -27.48 -9.05
N GLU A 143 29.47 -28.52 -8.53
CA GLU A 143 28.12 -28.91 -8.95
C GLU A 143 27.07 -27.87 -8.58
N HIS A 144 27.27 -27.04 -7.54
CA HIS A 144 26.38 -25.91 -7.21
C HIS A 144 26.33 -24.84 -8.30
N ALA A 145 27.37 -24.79 -9.15
CA ALA A 145 27.42 -23.88 -10.29
C ALA A 145 26.69 -24.42 -11.54
N ARG A 146 26.21 -25.68 -11.51
CA ARG A 146 25.44 -26.28 -12.62
C ARG A 146 24.01 -25.77 -12.59
N ARG A 147 23.77 -24.67 -13.26
CA ARG A 147 22.47 -23.99 -13.30
C ARG A 147 22.20 -23.32 -14.63
N ILE A 148 20.91 -23.08 -14.88
CA ILE A 148 20.43 -22.28 -16.01
C ILE A 148 19.87 -20.99 -15.43
N SER A 149 20.52 -19.88 -15.69
CA SER A 149 20.07 -18.57 -15.24
C SER A 149 19.08 -17.95 -16.23
N LEU A 150 17.96 -17.48 -15.68
CA LEU A 150 16.88 -16.81 -16.39
C LEU A 150 16.73 -15.40 -15.83
N THR A 151 16.64 -14.40 -16.67
CA THR A 151 16.48 -12.99 -16.28
C THR A 151 15.08 -12.68 -15.69
N SER A 152 14.14 -13.60 -15.79
CA SER A 152 12.78 -13.47 -15.30
C SER A 152 12.15 -14.86 -15.14
N PRO A 153 11.28 -15.05 -14.15
CA PRO A 153 10.51 -16.28 -13.99
C PRO A 153 9.43 -16.46 -15.06
N VAL A 154 9.10 -15.44 -15.85
CA VAL A 154 8.06 -15.49 -16.91
C VAL A 154 8.70 -15.93 -18.23
N LEU A 155 8.38 -17.14 -18.64
CA LEU A 155 9.01 -17.75 -19.82
C LEU A 155 8.33 -17.33 -21.12
N SER A 156 9.12 -17.11 -22.16
CA SER A 156 8.66 -17.10 -23.54
C SER A 156 8.54 -18.51 -24.08
N GLN A 157 7.82 -18.69 -25.19
CA GLN A 157 7.70 -19.98 -25.89
C GLN A 157 9.06 -20.58 -26.20
N GLY A 158 9.98 -19.77 -26.77
CA GLY A 158 11.30 -20.25 -27.12
C GLY A 158 12.13 -20.72 -25.92
N LYS A 159 12.10 -19.98 -24.81
CA LYS A 159 12.76 -20.40 -23.57
C LYS A 159 12.17 -21.68 -23.00
N PHE A 160 10.83 -21.77 -22.95
CA PHE A 160 10.15 -22.96 -22.46
C PHE A 160 10.48 -24.19 -23.30
N THR A 161 10.38 -24.10 -24.64
CA THR A 161 10.70 -25.20 -25.54
C THR A 161 12.17 -25.65 -25.40
N THR A 162 13.10 -24.69 -25.24
CA THR A 162 14.51 -25.00 -25.02
C THR A 162 14.73 -25.75 -23.71
N ILE A 163 14.05 -25.36 -22.63
CA ILE A 163 14.18 -26.01 -21.32
C ILE A 163 13.60 -27.43 -21.38
N VAL A 164 12.40 -27.61 -21.95
CA VAL A 164 11.75 -28.92 -22.03
C VAL A 164 12.54 -29.90 -22.90
N ALA A 165 13.27 -29.41 -23.90
CA ALA A 165 14.12 -30.21 -24.78
C ALA A 165 15.52 -30.51 -24.19
N LEU A 166 15.80 -30.15 -22.95
CA LEU A 166 17.09 -30.46 -22.32
C LEU A 166 17.26 -31.98 -22.14
N ASP A 167 18.34 -32.52 -22.64
CA ASP A 167 18.74 -33.93 -22.49
C ASP A 167 20.14 -33.99 -21.84
N ASP A 168 20.30 -33.26 -20.72
CA ASP A 168 21.54 -33.25 -19.95
C ASP A 168 21.39 -34.17 -18.72
N THR A 169 22.29 -35.07 -18.50
CA THR A 169 22.30 -36.00 -17.37
C THR A 169 22.28 -35.31 -16.00
N GLY A 170 22.65 -34.04 -15.93
CA GLY A 170 22.59 -33.20 -14.72
C GLY A 170 21.38 -32.30 -14.61
N MET A 171 20.52 -32.23 -15.65
CA MET A 171 19.34 -31.36 -15.72
C MET A 171 18.15 -32.09 -16.36
N ARG A 172 17.83 -33.28 -15.84
CA ARG A 172 16.73 -34.08 -16.38
C ARG A 172 15.37 -33.36 -16.15
N VAL A 173 14.63 -33.17 -17.24
CA VAL A 173 13.28 -32.59 -17.23
C VAL A 173 12.24 -33.70 -17.27
N VAL A 174 11.16 -33.54 -16.49
CA VAL A 174 9.97 -34.38 -16.55
C VAL A 174 8.74 -33.51 -16.71
N ASP A 175 7.84 -33.90 -17.61
CA ASP A 175 6.51 -33.30 -17.77
C ASP A 175 5.48 -34.15 -17.05
N ILE A 176 4.68 -33.54 -16.17
CA ILE A 176 3.63 -34.21 -15.41
C ILE A 176 2.30 -33.53 -15.73
N ASP A 177 1.35 -34.33 -16.22
CA ASP A 177 -0.02 -33.88 -16.52
C ASP A 177 -0.76 -33.54 -15.23
N ALA A 178 -1.03 -32.25 -15.05
CA ALA A 178 -1.80 -31.71 -13.92
C ALA A 178 -3.30 -31.65 -14.22
N THR A 179 -3.81 -32.62 -14.97
CA THR A 179 -5.25 -32.80 -15.22
C THR A 179 -5.71 -34.17 -14.72
N TYR A 180 -6.97 -34.35 -14.48
CA TYR A 180 -7.53 -35.64 -14.02
C TYR A 180 -8.83 -35.98 -14.72
N ASP A 181 -9.13 -37.29 -14.76
CA ASP A 181 -10.42 -37.80 -15.21
C ASP A 181 -11.35 -37.96 -14.00
N PRO A 182 -12.43 -37.19 -13.90
CA PRO A 182 -13.33 -37.22 -12.76
C PRO A 182 -14.14 -38.53 -12.64
N GLN A 183 -14.08 -39.43 -13.64
CA GLN A 183 -14.63 -40.76 -13.52
C GLN A 183 -13.74 -41.69 -12.72
N ASN A 184 -12.46 -41.34 -12.57
CA ASN A 184 -11.45 -42.19 -11.92
C ASN A 184 -11.03 -41.69 -10.51
N GLY A 185 -11.64 -40.61 -10.02
CA GLY A 185 -11.36 -40.03 -8.70
C GLY A 185 -11.78 -38.56 -8.59
N ASP A 186 -11.83 -38.04 -7.39
CA ASP A 186 -12.13 -36.68 -7.06
C ASP A 186 -10.89 -35.74 -7.15
N LEU A 187 -11.10 -34.46 -6.98
CA LEU A 187 -10.03 -33.46 -7.02
C LEU A 187 -8.96 -33.70 -5.96
N ARG A 188 -9.33 -34.18 -4.76
CA ARG A 188 -8.39 -34.45 -3.68
C ARG A 188 -7.45 -35.63 -4.04
N ALA A 189 -8.02 -36.73 -4.51
CA ALA A 189 -7.24 -37.87 -4.96
C ALA A 189 -6.33 -37.54 -6.13
N ALA A 190 -6.79 -36.66 -7.04
CA ALA A 190 -5.98 -36.16 -8.17
C ALA A 190 -4.77 -35.35 -7.69
N VAL A 191 -4.94 -34.45 -6.71
CA VAL A 191 -3.84 -33.66 -6.11
C VAL A 191 -2.85 -34.58 -5.39
N GLU A 192 -3.32 -35.57 -4.63
CA GLU A 192 -2.46 -36.55 -3.95
C GLU A 192 -1.67 -37.37 -4.98
N GLY A 193 -2.31 -37.83 -6.07
CA GLY A 193 -1.65 -38.55 -7.16
C GLY A 193 -0.57 -37.69 -7.87
N LEU A 194 -0.83 -36.44 -8.09
CA LEU A 194 0.13 -35.47 -8.66
C LEU A 194 1.38 -35.33 -7.77
N CYS A 195 1.18 -35.25 -6.46
CA CYS A 195 2.28 -35.15 -5.49
C CYS A 195 3.18 -36.40 -5.53
N LEU A 196 2.57 -37.58 -5.57
CA LEU A 196 3.31 -38.87 -5.65
C LEU A 196 4.06 -39.01 -6.98
N ALA A 197 3.48 -38.54 -8.09
CA ALA A 197 4.14 -38.57 -9.39
C ALA A 197 5.38 -37.62 -9.39
N ALA A 198 5.27 -36.44 -8.83
CA ALA A 198 6.39 -35.51 -8.68
C ALA A 198 7.49 -36.10 -7.77
N GLU A 199 7.14 -36.66 -6.62
CA GLU A 199 8.09 -37.34 -5.74
C GLU A 199 8.85 -38.46 -6.47
N ALA A 200 8.13 -39.30 -7.18
CA ALA A 200 8.73 -40.42 -7.93
C ALA A 200 9.70 -39.93 -9.00
N ALA A 201 9.35 -38.85 -9.71
CA ALA A 201 10.21 -38.27 -10.72
C ALA A 201 11.50 -37.67 -10.14
N VAL A 202 11.42 -36.96 -9.01
CA VAL A 202 12.59 -36.39 -8.33
C VAL A 202 13.49 -37.50 -7.78
N ARG A 203 12.92 -38.53 -7.16
CA ARG A 203 13.69 -39.71 -6.72
C ARG A 203 14.39 -40.45 -7.86
N GLN A 204 13.90 -40.34 -9.09
CA GLN A 204 14.52 -40.86 -10.30
C GLN A 204 15.57 -39.91 -10.91
N GLY A 205 15.88 -38.77 -10.24
CA GLY A 205 16.89 -37.84 -10.63
C GLY A 205 16.42 -36.73 -11.55
N SER A 206 15.11 -36.46 -11.64
CA SER A 206 14.61 -35.28 -12.35
C SER A 206 14.83 -34.01 -11.51
N THR A 207 15.52 -33.03 -12.06
CA THR A 207 15.81 -31.74 -11.39
C THR A 207 14.88 -30.63 -11.85
N ILE A 208 14.16 -30.81 -12.93
CA ILE A 208 13.14 -29.87 -13.43
C ILE A 208 11.84 -30.65 -13.62
N VAL A 209 10.82 -30.26 -12.85
CA VAL A 209 9.48 -30.83 -12.93
C VAL A 209 8.56 -29.78 -13.56
N VAL A 210 8.00 -30.11 -14.71
CA VAL A 210 6.98 -29.28 -15.38
C VAL A 210 5.62 -29.79 -14.99
N LEU A 211 4.77 -28.93 -14.43
CA LEU A 211 3.36 -29.22 -14.17
C LEU A 211 2.53 -28.53 -15.26
N SER A 212 1.80 -29.33 -16.07
CA SER A 212 1.05 -28.83 -17.23
C SER A 212 -0.45 -29.05 -17.05
N ASP A 213 -1.25 -27.98 -17.18
CA ASP A 213 -2.72 -28.07 -17.20
C ASP A 213 -3.29 -28.06 -18.64
N ARG A 214 -2.46 -28.32 -19.64
CA ARG A 214 -2.81 -28.20 -21.06
C ARG A 214 -3.77 -29.28 -21.57
N ASN A 215 -3.74 -30.47 -21.02
CA ASN A 215 -4.47 -31.64 -21.53
C ASN A 215 -5.92 -31.67 -21.00
N ILE A 216 -6.78 -30.81 -21.52
CA ILE A 216 -8.23 -30.73 -21.15
C ILE A 216 -9.16 -31.43 -22.13
N GLU A 217 -8.64 -32.35 -22.93
CA GLU A 217 -9.43 -33.11 -23.92
C GLU A 217 -10.42 -34.06 -23.24
N GLY A 218 -11.51 -34.38 -23.93
CA GLY A 218 -12.53 -35.30 -23.48
C GLY A 218 -13.22 -34.84 -22.19
N ALA A 219 -13.18 -35.70 -21.15
CA ALA A 219 -13.75 -35.41 -19.83
C ALA A 219 -12.75 -34.83 -18.83
N ARG A 220 -11.46 -34.74 -19.17
CA ARG A 220 -10.40 -34.33 -18.25
C ARG A 220 -10.60 -32.90 -17.73
N LEU A 221 -10.35 -32.71 -16.43
CA LEU A 221 -10.44 -31.42 -15.74
C LEU A 221 -9.04 -30.98 -15.28
N PRO A 222 -8.69 -29.70 -15.42
CA PRO A 222 -7.43 -29.22 -14.91
C PRO A 222 -7.47 -29.11 -13.38
N ILE A 223 -6.45 -29.61 -12.69
CA ILE A 223 -6.18 -29.22 -11.31
C ILE A 223 -5.74 -27.77 -11.36
N HIS A 224 -6.36 -26.89 -10.57
CA HIS A 224 -6.00 -25.48 -10.59
C HIS A 224 -4.49 -25.33 -10.33
N SER A 225 -3.77 -24.62 -11.21
CA SER A 225 -2.30 -24.61 -11.19
C SER A 225 -1.71 -24.12 -9.87
N LEU A 226 -2.36 -23.19 -9.15
CA LEU A 226 -1.93 -22.76 -7.82
C LEU A 226 -2.07 -23.86 -6.78
N LEU A 227 -3.15 -24.64 -6.83
CA LEU A 227 -3.36 -25.82 -5.96
C LEU A 227 -2.31 -26.90 -6.25
N ALA A 228 -2.07 -27.21 -7.53
CA ALA A 228 -1.07 -28.16 -7.98
C ALA A 228 0.34 -27.75 -7.54
N THR A 229 0.71 -26.48 -7.77
CA THR A 229 2.03 -25.92 -7.41
C THR A 229 2.26 -26.01 -5.91
N GLY A 230 1.34 -25.50 -5.10
CA GLY A 230 1.49 -25.48 -3.66
C GLY A 230 1.51 -26.88 -3.05
N ALA A 231 0.64 -27.79 -3.51
CA ALA A 231 0.59 -29.16 -3.03
C ALA A 231 1.89 -29.91 -3.32
N VAL A 232 2.40 -29.84 -4.55
CA VAL A 232 3.68 -30.47 -4.94
C VAL A 232 4.84 -29.84 -4.16
N HIS A 233 4.88 -28.52 -4.06
CA HIS A 233 5.93 -27.80 -3.31
C HIS A 233 6.01 -28.27 -1.86
N HIS A 234 4.89 -28.25 -1.15
CA HIS A 234 4.85 -28.65 0.26
C HIS A 234 5.03 -30.17 0.45
N HIS A 235 4.55 -30.99 -0.49
CA HIS A 235 4.80 -32.43 -0.46
C HIS A 235 6.31 -32.71 -0.57
N LEU A 236 7.01 -32.10 -1.54
CA LEU A 236 8.45 -32.28 -1.71
C LEU A 236 9.25 -31.75 -0.50
N ILE A 237 8.77 -30.71 0.20
CA ILE A 237 9.36 -30.26 1.47
C ILE A 237 9.21 -31.36 2.53
N ARG A 238 7.99 -31.92 2.71
CA ARG A 238 7.72 -32.95 3.72
C ARG A 238 8.56 -34.20 3.54
N VAL A 239 8.86 -34.57 2.29
CA VAL A 239 9.69 -35.76 1.99
C VAL A 239 11.18 -35.43 1.78
N GLY A 240 11.60 -34.15 2.01
CA GLY A 240 13.00 -33.75 1.97
C GLY A 240 13.62 -33.66 0.58
N LEU A 241 12.81 -33.48 -0.48
CA LEU A 241 13.27 -33.50 -1.89
C LEU A 241 13.16 -32.12 -2.57
N ARG A 242 12.64 -31.08 -1.87
CA ARG A 242 12.36 -29.81 -2.54
C ARG A 242 13.59 -29.09 -3.08
N ALA A 243 14.74 -29.23 -2.43
CA ALA A 243 15.99 -28.61 -2.85
C ALA A 243 16.59 -29.29 -4.11
N ASP A 244 16.16 -30.51 -4.43
CA ASP A 244 16.67 -31.28 -5.56
C ASP A 244 15.96 -30.95 -6.89
N ALA A 245 14.83 -30.22 -6.82
CA ALA A 245 13.99 -29.96 -8.00
C ALA A 245 13.47 -28.53 -8.09
N ASN A 246 13.29 -28.07 -9.33
CA ASN A 246 12.63 -26.82 -9.69
C ASN A 246 11.25 -27.13 -10.27
N LEU A 247 10.26 -26.26 -9.96
CA LEU A 247 8.91 -26.37 -10.48
C LEU A 247 8.71 -25.34 -11.60
N ILE A 248 8.43 -25.80 -12.79
CA ILE A 248 7.99 -24.97 -13.91
C ILE A 248 6.49 -25.22 -14.13
N ILE A 249 5.72 -24.17 -14.22
CA ILE A 249 4.28 -24.26 -14.36
C ILE A 249 3.87 -23.83 -15.77
N GLU A 250 3.45 -24.79 -16.58
CA GLU A 250 2.82 -24.54 -17.88
C GLU A 250 1.30 -24.45 -17.64
N THR A 251 0.75 -23.23 -17.76
CA THR A 251 -0.64 -23.01 -17.33
C THR A 251 -1.46 -22.09 -18.22
N GLY A 252 -2.75 -22.41 -18.37
CA GLY A 252 -3.75 -21.51 -18.92
C GLY A 252 -4.37 -20.57 -17.88
N SER A 253 -4.21 -20.84 -16.59
CA SER A 253 -4.91 -20.13 -15.52
C SER A 253 -4.22 -18.85 -15.04
N ALA A 254 -2.89 -18.70 -15.23
CA ALA A 254 -2.16 -17.53 -14.80
C ALA A 254 -1.84 -16.59 -15.97
N ARG A 255 -2.30 -15.33 -15.92
CA ARG A 255 -2.23 -14.38 -17.03
C ARG A 255 -1.88 -12.95 -16.61
N ASP A 256 -2.02 -12.62 -15.33
CA ASP A 256 -1.67 -11.33 -14.75
C ASP A 256 -0.57 -11.42 -13.67
N SER A 257 -0.11 -10.27 -13.19
CA SER A 257 0.98 -10.20 -12.22
C SER A 257 0.63 -10.82 -10.87
N HIS A 258 -0.62 -10.72 -10.41
CA HIS A 258 -1.06 -11.31 -9.15
C HIS A 258 -1.05 -12.83 -9.21
N GLN A 259 -1.60 -13.41 -10.26
CA GLN A 259 -1.69 -14.86 -10.46
C GLN A 259 -0.29 -15.48 -10.53
N ILE A 260 0.64 -14.82 -11.25
CA ILE A 260 2.04 -15.26 -11.32
C ILE A 260 2.76 -15.09 -9.97
N ALA A 261 2.51 -13.99 -9.26
CA ALA A 261 3.05 -13.80 -7.92
C ALA A 261 2.57 -14.87 -6.93
N CYS A 262 1.30 -15.30 -7.01
CA CYS A 262 0.80 -16.43 -6.23
C CYS A 262 1.57 -17.71 -6.52
N LEU A 263 1.77 -18.07 -7.79
CA LEU A 263 2.53 -19.26 -8.15
C LEU A 263 3.96 -19.22 -7.60
N LEU A 264 4.65 -18.09 -7.73
CA LEU A 264 6.00 -17.88 -7.16
C LEU A 264 5.97 -17.97 -5.64
N GLY A 265 5.04 -17.29 -4.99
CA GLY A 265 4.89 -17.29 -3.53
C GLY A 265 4.62 -18.67 -2.93
N PHE A 266 4.04 -19.58 -3.72
CA PHE A 266 3.81 -20.96 -3.33
C PHE A 266 4.73 -21.98 -4.01
N GLY A 267 5.89 -21.53 -4.51
CA GLY A 267 7.03 -22.37 -4.80
C GLY A 267 7.35 -22.63 -6.27
N ALA A 268 6.63 -22.04 -7.23
CA ALA A 268 7.06 -22.10 -8.63
C ALA A 268 8.42 -21.42 -8.83
N THR A 269 9.28 -21.98 -9.67
CA THR A 269 10.54 -21.37 -10.05
C THR A 269 10.37 -20.53 -11.31
N ALA A 270 9.60 -21.04 -12.30
CA ALA A 270 9.29 -20.31 -13.53
C ALA A 270 7.88 -20.69 -14.03
N ILE A 271 7.28 -19.82 -14.82
CA ILE A 271 5.92 -19.98 -15.32
C ILE A 271 5.88 -19.73 -16.83
N TYR A 272 5.22 -20.63 -17.56
CA TYR A 272 4.89 -20.46 -18.96
C TYR A 272 3.37 -20.29 -19.15
N PRO A 273 2.88 -19.03 -19.30
CA PRO A 273 1.46 -18.72 -19.42
C PRO A 273 0.96 -18.91 -20.86
N TYR A 274 0.87 -20.17 -21.31
CA TYR A 274 0.61 -20.50 -22.73
C TYR A 274 -0.70 -19.91 -23.26
N LEU A 275 -1.75 -19.88 -22.45
CA LEU A 275 -3.05 -19.35 -22.88
C LEU A 275 -3.03 -17.85 -23.06
N ALA A 276 -2.27 -17.11 -22.25
CA ALA A 276 -2.12 -15.67 -22.43
C ALA A 276 -1.53 -15.37 -23.82
N TYR A 277 -0.47 -16.06 -24.23
CA TYR A 277 0.11 -15.92 -25.56
C TYR A 277 -0.88 -16.27 -26.67
N SER A 278 -1.65 -17.37 -26.51
CA SER A 278 -2.67 -17.77 -27.51
C SER A 278 -3.81 -16.75 -27.64
N VAL A 279 -4.20 -16.11 -26.53
CA VAL A 279 -5.20 -15.03 -26.55
C VAL A 279 -4.65 -13.80 -27.25
N LEU A 280 -3.42 -13.40 -26.96
CA LEU A 280 -2.76 -12.26 -27.62
C LEU A 280 -2.59 -12.48 -29.11
N GLU A 281 -2.18 -13.69 -29.52
CA GLU A 281 -2.10 -14.08 -30.92
C GLU A 281 -3.47 -13.96 -31.60
N ASN A 282 -4.53 -14.44 -30.96
CA ASN A 282 -5.88 -14.30 -31.47
C ASN A 282 -6.29 -12.83 -31.63
N GLN A 283 -5.99 -11.97 -30.66
CA GLN A 283 -6.28 -10.54 -30.73
C GLN A 283 -5.51 -9.83 -31.85
N LEU A 284 -4.24 -10.20 -32.07
CA LEU A 284 -3.44 -9.70 -33.20
C LEU A 284 -4.07 -10.11 -34.53
N ARG A 285 -4.47 -11.38 -34.67
CA ARG A 285 -5.09 -11.91 -35.89
C ARG A 285 -6.46 -11.30 -36.17
N THR A 286 -7.26 -11.02 -35.14
CA THR A 286 -8.58 -10.38 -35.29
C THR A 286 -8.52 -8.86 -35.42
N GLY A 287 -7.35 -8.26 -35.22
CA GLY A 287 -7.14 -6.80 -35.24
C GLY A 287 -7.63 -6.07 -33.99
N GLU A 288 -7.95 -6.79 -32.91
CA GLU A 288 -8.26 -6.21 -31.60
C GLU A 288 -6.99 -5.64 -30.92
N LEU A 289 -5.84 -6.24 -31.18
CA LEU A 289 -4.50 -5.80 -30.78
C LEU A 289 -3.70 -5.45 -32.03
N LEU A 290 -3.02 -4.30 -32.06
CA LEU A 290 -2.21 -3.86 -33.17
C LEU A 290 -0.71 -3.87 -32.79
N GLY A 291 0.16 -4.22 -33.72
CA GLY A 291 1.60 -4.20 -33.55
C GLY A 291 2.33 -5.44 -34.07
N ASP A 292 3.64 -5.47 -33.89
CA ASP A 292 4.44 -6.67 -34.18
C ASP A 292 4.23 -7.72 -33.09
N PRO A 293 3.97 -8.99 -33.43
CA PRO A 293 3.72 -10.04 -32.44
C PRO A 293 4.86 -10.21 -31.44
N ALA A 294 6.13 -10.14 -31.88
CA ALA A 294 7.28 -10.30 -30.99
C ALA A 294 7.36 -9.14 -29.97
N ASP A 295 7.06 -7.91 -30.40
CA ASP A 295 7.03 -6.75 -29.51
C ASP A 295 5.85 -6.84 -28.53
N CYS A 296 4.68 -7.28 -28.97
CA CYS A 296 3.51 -7.48 -28.10
C CYS A 296 3.78 -8.53 -27.01
N TYR A 297 4.38 -9.67 -27.37
CA TYR A 297 4.76 -10.69 -26.39
C TYR A 297 5.86 -10.22 -25.44
N LYS A 298 6.84 -9.46 -25.93
CA LYS A 298 7.87 -8.84 -25.11
C LYS A 298 7.29 -7.81 -24.13
N ASN A 299 6.37 -6.96 -24.60
CA ASN A 299 5.67 -5.99 -23.78
C ASN A 299 4.82 -6.69 -22.71
N TYR A 300 4.09 -7.75 -23.05
CA TYR A 300 3.32 -8.53 -22.08
C TYR A 300 4.23 -9.00 -20.92
N ARG A 301 5.36 -9.66 -21.24
CA ARG A 301 6.33 -10.09 -20.21
C ARG A 301 6.90 -8.91 -19.43
N LYS A 302 7.24 -7.80 -20.10
CA LYS A 302 7.72 -6.58 -19.44
C LYS A 302 6.70 -6.02 -18.46
N GLY A 303 5.42 -5.99 -18.84
CA GLY A 303 4.34 -5.53 -17.98
C GLY A 303 4.16 -6.43 -16.74
N ILE A 304 4.17 -7.76 -16.94
CA ILE A 304 4.14 -8.72 -15.83
C ILE A 304 5.35 -8.55 -14.90
N ASN A 305 6.54 -8.42 -15.45
CA ASN A 305 7.77 -8.21 -14.66
C ASN A 305 7.69 -6.94 -13.79
N LYS A 306 7.21 -5.83 -14.35
CA LYS A 306 6.97 -4.61 -13.57
C LYS A 306 5.95 -4.82 -12.44
N GLY A 307 4.88 -5.56 -12.73
CA GLY A 307 3.88 -5.93 -11.74
C GLY A 307 4.47 -6.78 -10.60
N LEU A 308 5.31 -7.77 -10.93
CA LEU A 308 6.01 -8.59 -9.93
C LEU A 308 6.94 -7.75 -9.06
N LEU A 309 7.77 -6.89 -9.65
CA LEU A 309 8.63 -5.97 -8.91
C LEU A 309 7.80 -5.11 -7.94
N LYS A 310 6.64 -4.64 -8.38
CA LYS A 310 5.74 -3.84 -7.56
C LYS A 310 5.13 -4.64 -6.40
N ILE A 311 4.74 -5.90 -6.63
CA ILE A 311 4.19 -6.76 -5.58
C ILE A 311 5.27 -7.08 -4.53
N MET A 312 6.48 -7.43 -4.97
CA MET A 312 7.62 -7.70 -4.08
C MET A 312 8.01 -6.46 -3.26
N SER A 313 8.04 -5.30 -3.91
CA SER A 313 8.44 -4.03 -3.29
C SER A 313 7.54 -3.61 -2.13
N LYS A 314 6.25 -4.00 -2.13
CA LYS A 314 5.33 -3.74 -1.01
C LYS A 314 5.79 -4.37 0.31
N MET A 315 6.54 -5.45 0.23
CA MET A 315 7.11 -6.16 1.38
C MET A 315 8.59 -5.82 1.61
N GLY A 316 9.15 -4.88 0.88
CA GLY A 316 10.58 -4.56 0.96
C GLY A 316 11.49 -5.67 0.43
N ILE A 317 10.99 -6.56 -0.43
CA ILE A 317 11.78 -7.65 -1.01
C ILE A 317 12.35 -7.21 -2.34
N SER A 318 13.68 -7.27 -2.46
CA SER A 318 14.41 -6.85 -3.65
C SER A 318 14.62 -7.99 -4.67
N ALA A 319 14.81 -9.22 -4.23
CA ALA A 319 15.08 -10.35 -5.11
C ALA A 319 13.92 -11.35 -5.14
N VAL A 320 13.54 -11.80 -6.35
CA VAL A 320 12.45 -12.78 -6.51
C VAL A 320 12.74 -14.11 -5.81
N ASN A 321 14.00 -14.49 -5.67
CA ASN A 321 14.39 -15.70 -4.92
C ASN A 321 14.01 -15.63 -3.43
N SER A 322 13.98 -14.43 -2.83
CA SER A 322 13.49 -14.23 -1.47
C SER A 322 11.95 -14.19 -1.38
N TYR A 323 11.27 -13.93 -2.50
CA TYR A 323 9.82 -13.96 -2.60
C TYR A 323 9.27 -15.36 -2.90
N ARG A 324 10.05 -16.19 -3.60
CA ARG A 324 9.69 -17.55 -3.96
C ARG A 324 9.49 -18.43 -2.73
N GLY A 325 8.30 -18.99 -2.59
CA GLY A 325 7.93 -19.82 -1.44
C GLY A 325 7.72 -19.05 -0.13
N ALA A 326 7.76 -17.73 -0.14
CA ALA A 326 7.58 -16.90 1.05
C ALA A 326 6.12 -16.79 1.53
N GLN A 327 5.14 -17.17 0.70
CA GLN A 327 3.71 -17.23 1.05
C GLN A 327 3.14 -15.88 1.55
N LEU A 328 3.58 -14.76 0.99
CA LEU A 328 3.21 -13.41 1.44
C LEU A 328 1.80 -13.02 0.96
N PHE A 329 0.85 -13.84 1.37
CA PHE A 329 -0.58 -13.69 1.08
C PHE A 329 -1.41 -14.01 2.34
N GLU A 330 -2.58 -13.39 2.44
CA GLU A 330 -3.67 -13.89 3.28
C GLU A 330 -4.63 -14.70 2.42
N VAL A 331 -5.02 -15.85 2.90
CA VAL A 331 -6.09 -16.66 2.30
C VAL A 331 -7.40 -16.35 3.00
N VAL A 332 -8.42 -15.97 2.24
CA VAL A 332 -9.73 -15.62 2.79
C VAL A 332 -10.78 -16.58 2.28
N GLY A 333 -11.31 -17.41 3.18
CA GLY A 333 -12.44 -18.28 2.90
C GLY A 333 -12.10 -19.63 2.24
N LEU A 334 -10.90 -20.18 2.46
CA LEU A 334 -10.59 -21.57 2.16
C LEU A 334 -10.54 -22.41 3.44
N HIS A 335 -11.06 -23.62 3.35
CA HIS A 335 -11.04 -24.58 4.46
C HIS A 335 -9.62 -25.07 4.76
N LYS A 336 -9.37 -25.41 6.02
CA LYS A 336 -8.07 -25.87 6.50
C LYS A 336 -7.53 -27.09 5.75
N GLU A 337 -8.38 -27.99 5.28
CA GLU A 337 -7.96 -29.15 4.49
C GLU A 337 -7.22 -28.76 3.19
N ILE A 338 -7.57 -27.60 2.57
CA ILE A 338 -6.87 -27.08 1.40
C ILE A 338 -5.54 -26.44 1.79
N THR A 339 -5.56 -25.60 2.85
CA THR A 339 -4.36 -24.89 3.28
C THR A 339 -3.30 -25.85 3.86
N ASP A 340 -3.69 -26.88 4.57
CA ASP A 340 -2.75 -27.88 5.13
C ASP A 340 -2.07 -28.71 4.01
N VAL A 341 -2.75 -28.98 2.91
CA VAL A 341 -2.19 -29.77 1.79
C VAL A 341 -1.31 -28.91 0.89
N ALA A 342 -1.83 -27.77 0.44
CA ALA A 342 -1.21 -26.98 -0.65
C ALA A 342 -0.58 -25.66 -0.20
N PHE A 343 -0.98 -25.13 0.94
CA PHE A 343 -0.57 -23.78 1.40
C PHE A 343 -0.17 -23.80 2.88
N THR A 344 0.57 -24.83 3.28
CA THR A 344 0.96 -25.05 4.67
C THR A 344 1.63 -23.84 5.29
N GLY A 345 1.07 -23.31 6.38
CA GLY A 345 1.60 -22.16 7.10
C GLY A 345 1.19 -20.79 6.54
N VAL A 346 0.40 -20.76 5.47
CA VAL A 346 -0.17 -19.49 4.98
C VAL A 346 -1.12 -18.90 6.02
N THR A 347 -1.12 -17.58 6.13
CA THR A 347 -2.04 -16.87 7.03
C THR A 347 -3.48 -16.94 6.52
N SER A 348 -4.40 -17.40 7.36
CA SER A 348 -5.84 -17.44 7.10
C SER A 348 -6.59 -17.12 8.39
N ARG A 349 -7.35 -16.03 8.43
CA ARG A 349 -8.13 -15.62 9.60
C ARG A 349 -9.52 -16.26 9.63
N ILE A 350 -10.07 -16.59 8.47
CA ILE A 350 -11.39 -17.26 8.33
C ILE A 350 -11.32 -18.39 7.31
N GLY A 351 -11.79 -19.57 7.71
CA GLY A 351 -11.94 -20.73 6.84
C GLY A 351 -13.20 -20.67 5.98
N GLY A 352 -13.37 -21.60 5.05
CA GLY A 352 -14.53 -21.64 4.15
C GLY A 352 -14.53 -22.84 3.19
N ALA A 353 -14.52 -22.60 1.88
CA ALA A 353 -14.64 -23.61 0.83
C ALA A 353 -13.55 -24.68 0.88
N GLY A 354 -13.95 -25.95 0.82
CA GLY A 354 -13.08 -27.13 0.77
C GLY A 354 -12.94 -27.69 -0.64
N PHE A 355 -12.39 -28.91 -0.72
CA PHE A 355 -12.23 -29.63 -2.00
C PHE A 355 -13.55 -29.83 -2.73
N VAL A 356 -14.63 -30.10 -2.00
CA VAL A 356 -15.96 -30.35 -2.58
C VAL A 356 -16.51 -29.12 -3.29
N GLU A 357 -16.41 -27.95 -2.67
CA GLU A 357 -16.88 -26.69 -3.23
C GLU A 357 -16.03 -26.28 -4.44
N LEU A 358 -14.70 -26.43 -4.35
CA LEU A 358 -13.79 -26.12 -5.46
C LEU A 358 -14.03 -27.08 -6.65
N GLU A 359 -14.23 -28.35 -6.41
CA GLU A 359 -14.51 -29.33 -7.47
C GLU A 359 -15.87 -29.05 -8.14
N ARG A 360 -16.90 -28.68 -7.38
CA ARG A 360 -18.21 -28.30 -7.91
C ARG A 360 -18.12 -27.05 -8.79
N ASP A 361 -17.34 -26.05 -8.39
CA ASP A 361 -17.08 -24.89 -9.22
C ASP A 361 -16.38 -25.28 -10.52
N LEU A 362 -15.38 -26.17 -10.46
CA LEU A 362 -14.67 -26.69 -11.64
C LEU A 362 -15.59 -27.45 -12.60
N TRP A 363 -16.48 -28.28 -12.06
CA TRP A 363 -17.50 -28.95 -12.86
C TRP A 363 -18.41 -27.96 -13.59
N THR A 364 -18.85 -26.92 -12.92
CA THR A 364 -19.70 -25.89 -13.50
C THR A 364 -19.00 -25.14 -14.62
N VAL A 365 -17.72 -24.79 -14.42
CA VAL A 365 -16.88 -24.14 -15.44
C VAL A 365 -16.69 -25.08 -16.64
N ALA A 366 -16.37 -26.35 -16.41
CA ALA A 366 -16.16 -27.34 -17.48
C ALA A 366 -17.42 -27.57 -18.30
N ALA A 367 -18.58 -27.63 -17.67
CA ALA A 367 -19.86 -27.76 -18.38
C ALA A 367 -20.11 -26.57 -19.32
N ARG A 368 -19.81 -25.34 -18.85
CA ARG A 368 -19.86 -24.12 -19.71
C ARG A 368 -18.83 -24.16 -20.83
N ALA A 369 -17.60 -24.57 -20.54
CA ALA A 369 -16.52 -24.62 -21.52
C ALA A 369 -16.84 -25.57 -22.68
N ARG A 370 -17.43 -26.71 -22.38
CA ARG A 370 -17.81 -27.74 -23.35
C ARG A 370 -19.20 -27.50 -24.03
N SER A 371 -19.92 -26.45 -23.60
CA SER A 371 -21.19 -26.10 -24.19
C SER A 371 -21.02 -25.61 -25.65
N LYS A 372 -22.06 -25.80 -26.48
CA LYS A 372 -22.09 -25.32 -27.89
C LYS A 372 -22.11 -23.79 -28.01
N ARG A 373 -22.23 -23.05 -26.92
CA ARG A 373 -22.22 -21.57 -26.92
C ARG A 373 -20.86 -21.08 -27.39
N LYS A 374 -20.82 -20.26 -28.43
CA LYS A 374 -19.59 -19.78 -29.06
C LYS A 374 -18.94 -18.58 -28.32
N THR A 375 -19.71 -17.86 -27.50
CA THR A 375 -19.23 -16.65 -26.83
C THR A 375 -18.57 -16.97 -25.49
N ILE A 376 -17.46 -16.35 -25.21
CA ILE A 376 -16.85 -16.28 -23.86
C ILE A 376 -17.67 -15.35 -22.97
N ASP A 377 -17.36 -15.32 -21.67
CA ASP A 377 -18.02 -14.43 -20.71
C ASP A 377 -17.70 -12.95 -21.01
N GLN A 378 -18.66 -12.05 -20.74
CA GLN A 378 -18.47 -10.62 -20.92
C GLN A 378 -17.54 -10.02 -19.85
N GLY A 379 -17.47 -10.63 -18.69
CA GLY A 379 -16.78 -10.10 -17.50
C GLY A 379 -17.78 -9.48 -16.52
N GLY A 380 -17.43 -8.32 -15.98
CA GLY A 380 -18.22 -7.63 -14.97
C GLY A 380 -17.58 -7.69 -13.58
N LEU A 381 -16.26 -7.83 -13.52
CA LEU A 381 -15.49 -7.74 -12.29
C LEU A 381 -14.83 -6.35 -12.13
N LEU A 382 -14.49 -5.70 -13.23
CA LEU A 382 -13.87 -4.39 -13.23
C LEU A 382 -14.90 -3.28 -13.40
N LYS A 383 -15.94 -3.53 -14.23
CA LYS A 383 -17.03 -2.59 -14.46
C LYS A 383 -18.35 -3.33 -14.39
N PHE A 384 -19.39 -2.64 -13.93
CA PHE A 384 -20.73 -3.20 -13.92
C PHE A 384 -21.17 -3.65 -15.31
N VAL A 385 -21.61 -4.91 -15.39
CA VAL A 385 -22.24 -5.51 -16.58
C VAL A 385 -23.58 -6.10 -16.16
N HIS A 386 -24.64 -5.77 -16.90
CA HIS A 386 -25.96 -6.29 -16.58
C HIS A 386 -25.99 -7.83 -16.69
N GLY A 387 -26.40 -8.50 -15.62
CA GLY A 387 -26.34 -9.97 -15.50
C GLY A 387 -24.94 -10.55 -15.23
N GLY A 388 -23.92 -9.71 -14.98
CA GLY A 388 -22.60 -10.08 -14.50
C GLY A 388 -22.53 -10.19 -12.99
N GLU A 389 -21.31 -10.01 -12.43
CA GLU A 389 -21.09 -10.01 -10.98
C GLU A 389 -21.81 -8.82 -10.31
N TYR A 390 -22.22 -9.01 -9.06
CA TYR A 390 -22.86 -7.95 -8.29
C TYR A 390 -21.84 -6.84 -7.95
N HIS A 391 -22.28 -5.57 -8.08
CA HIS A 391 -21.53 -4.40 -7.62
C HIS A 391 -22.31 -3.67 -6.54
N ALA A 392 -21.65 -3.35 -5.42
CA ALA A 392 -22.26 -2.66 -4.29
C ALA A 392 -22.66 -1.20 -4.63
N PHE A 393 -22.01 -0.60 -5.65
CA PHE A 393 -22.38 0.68 -6.25
C PHE A 393 -22.85 0.48 -7.70
N ASN A 394 -23.85 -0.38 -7.91
CA ASN A 394 -24.50 -0.55 -9.21
C ASN A 394 -25.32 0.70 -9.59
N PRO A 395 -25.75 0.84 -10.86
CA PRO A 395 -26.46 2.03 -11.31
C PRO A 395 -27.72 2.37 -10.52
N ASP A 396 -28.49 1.36 -10.06
CA ASP A 396 -29.73 1.59 -9.32
C ASP A 396 -29.44 2.16 -7.93
N VAL A 397 -28.45 1.64 -7.21
CA VAL A 397 -27.99 2.17 -5.91
C VAL A 397 -27.49 3.61 -6.08
N VAL A 398 -26.71 3.89 -7.12
CA VAL A 398 -26.19 5.24 -7.38
C VAL A 398 -27.31 6.22 -7.67
N MET A 399 -28.26 5.87 -8.55
CA MET A 399 -29.37 6.75 -8.91
C MET A 399 -30.30 7.00 -7.73
N THR A 400 -30.63 5.97 -6.96
CA THR A 400 -31.55 6.09 -5.82
C THR A 400 -30.94 6.96 -4.69
N LEU A 401 -29.62 6.83 -4.43
CA LEU A 401 -28.94 7.72 -3.49
C LEU A 401 -28.98 9.17 -3.97
N GLN A 402 -28.68 9.42 -5.25
CA GLN A 402 -28.73 10.78 -5.82
C GLN A 402 -30.12 11.39 -5.76
N GLN A 403 -31.17 10.59 -6.02
CA GLN A 403 -32.54 11.04 -5.88
C GLN A 403 -32.85 11.43 -4.41
N ALA A 404 -32.47 10.59 -3.45
CA ALA A 404 -32.72 10.83 -2.04
C ALA A 404 -32.08 12.13 -1.52
N VAL A 405 -30.80 12.38 -1.89
CA VAL A 405 -30.10 13.58 -1.41
C VAL A 405 -30.58 14.85 -2.09
N VAL A 406 -31.14 14.76 -3.29
CA VAL A 406 -31.73 15.89 -4.03
C VAL A 406 -33.13 16.22 -3.53
N SER A 407 -33.96 15.20 -3.27
CA SER A 407 -35.32 15.40 -2.74
C SER A 407 -35.32 15.86 -1.29
N GLY A 408 -34.29 15.51 -0.51
CA GLY A 408 -34.28 15.74 0.92
C GLY A 408 -35.30 14.88 1.70
N ASP A 409 -35.93 13.91 1.03
CA ASP A 409 -36.97 13.06 1.64
C ASP A 409 -36.33 11.77 2.20
N TYR A 410 -36.55 11.55 3.49
CA TYR A 410 -36.08 10.34 4.16
C TYR A 410 -36.72 9.06 3.57
N ALA A 411 -37.92 9.10 3.01
CA ALA A 411 -38.53 7.95 2.35
C ALA A 411 -37.77 7.51 1.11
N ASP A 412 -37.20 8.46 0.35
CA ASP A 412 -36.30 8.14 -0.77
C ASP A 412 -35.01 7.49 -0.29
N TYR A 413 -34.45 8.00 0.83
CA TYR A 413 -33.29 7.37 1.46
C TYR A 413 -33.60 5.95 1.97
N GLN A 414 -34.77 5.70 2.55
CA GLN A 414 -35.14 4.37 3.00
C GLN A 414 -35.15 3.35 1.84
N ARG A 415 -35.53 3.76 0.63
CA ARG A 415 -35.42 2.91 -0.57
C ARG A 415 -33.96 2.59 -0.90
N TYR A 416 -33.08 3.58 -0.86
CA TYR A 416 -31.64 3.38 -1.02
C TYR A 416 -31.08 2.45 0.06
N ALA A 417 -31.39 2.71 1.33
CA ALA A 417 -30.93 1.88 2.44
C ALA A 417 -31.40 0.43 2.31
N GLN A 418 -32.65 0.21 1.90
CA GLN A 418 -33.17 -1.14 1.63
C GLN A 418 -32.38 -1.85 0.55
N MET A 419 -32.06 -1.18 -0.55
CA MET A 419 -31.24 -1.76 -1.64
C MET A 419 -29.83 -2.11 -1.19
N CYS A 420 -29.24 -1.34 -0.24
CA CYS A 420 -27.93 -1.63 0.32
C CYS A 420 -27.94 -2.71 1.41
N ASN A 421 -28.99 -2.73 2.24
CA ASN A 421 -29.08 -3.61 3.41
C ASN A 421 -29.69 -4.97 3.08
N VAL A 422 -30.53 -5.05 2.02
CA VAL A 422 -31.15 -6.28 1.53
C VAL A 422 -30.67 -6.56 0.10
N ARG A 423 -29.45 -7.00 0.00
CA ARG A 423 -28.72 -7.24 -1.27
C ARG A 423 -28.17 -8.66 -1.31
N PRO A 424 -27.71 -9.14 -2.48
CA PRO A 424 -26.88 -10.34 -2.56
C PRO A 424 -25.66 -10.18 -1.63
N VAL A 425 -25.20 -11.26 -1.01
CA VAL A 425 -24.05 -11.26 -0.11
C VAL A 425 -22.83 -10.73 -0.86
N ALA A 426 -22.30 -9.58 -0.44
CA ALA A 426 -21.19 -8.89 -1.10
C ALA A 426 -20.06 -8.54 -0.13
N ALA A 427 -20.32 -8.49 1.17
CA ALA A 427 -19.33 -8.23 2.22
C ALA A 427 -19.54 -9.23 3.37
N LEU A 428 -18.52 -9.43 4.21
CA LEU A 428 -18.60 -10.37 5.35
C LEU A 428 -19.76 -10.02 6.28
N ARG A 429 -19.97 -8.73 6.53
CA ARG A 429 -21.06 -8.23 7.36
C ARG A 429 -22.46 -8.52 6.84
N ASP A 430 -22.60 -8.89 5.56
CA ASP A 430 -23.93 -9.28 4.99
C ASP A 430 -24.33 -10.68 5.48
N LEU A 431 -23.40 -11.49 6.00
CA LEU A 431 -23.64 -12.76 6.65
C LEU A 431 -23.78 -12.65 8.17
N LEU A 432 -23.80 -11.43 8.71
CA LEU A 432 -24.01 -11.13 10.13
C LEU A 432 -25.31 -10.35 10.28
N ASP A 433 -26.33 -10.96 10.86
CA ASP A 433 -27.61 -10.31 11.16
C ASP A 433 -27.65 -9.83 12.60
N LEU A 434 -28.51 -8.86 12.89
CA LEU A 434 -28.71 -8.35 14.25
C LEU A 434 -29.63 -9.29 15.03
N ASP A 435 -29.25 -9.63 16.26
CA ASP A 435 -30.11 -10.34 17.21
C ASP A 435 -30.98 -9.31 17.96
N LEU A 436 -32.14 -9.03 17.37
CA LEU A 436 -33.05 -8.02 17.86
C LEU A 436 -33.85 -8.56 19.07
N PRO A 437 -34.03 -7.76 20.15
CA PRO A 437 -34.93 -8.08 21.24
C PRO A 437 -36.39 -8.11 20.75
N GLU A 438 -37.24 -8.80 21.48
CA GLU A 438 -38.68 -8.83 21.17
C GLU A 438 -39.35 -7.43 21.16
N GLN A 439 -38.84 -6.54 21.99
CA GLN A 439 -39.32 -5.15 22.07
C GLN A 439 -38.14 -4.19 22.19
N GLY A 440 -38.08 -3.22 21.28
CA GLY A 440 -37.11 -2.11 21.32
C GLY A 440 -37.51 -1.03 22.34
N ILE A 441 -36.83 0.10 22.28
CA ILE A 441 -37.12 1.31 23.06
C ILE A 441 -37.74 2.40 22.19
N ASP A 442 -38.39 3.37 22.83
CA ASP A 442 -38.86 4.56 22.12
C ASP A 442 -37.65 5.34 21.55
N ILE A 443 -37.77 5.80 20.32
CA ILE A 443 -36.72 6.58 19.65
C ILE A 443 -36.40 7.89 20.42
N ALA A 444 -37.33 8.42 21.21
CA ALA A 444 -37.09 9.56 22.07
C ALA A 444 -36.10 9.28 23.22
N ALA A 445 -35.95 8.01 23.60
CA ALA A 445 -34.95 7.59 24.60
C ALA A 445 -33.55 7.38 24.01
N VAL A 446 -33.42 7.40 22.68
CA VAL A 446 -32.13 7.27 21.98
C VAL A 446 -31.48 8.64 21.84
N GLU A 447 -30.15 8.70 21.99
CA GLU A 447 -29.39 9.93 21.85
C GLU A 447 -29.73 10.71 20.56
N PRO A 448 -29.61 12.04 20.59
CA PRO A 448 -29.94 12.89 19.46
C PRO A 448 -28.96 12.66 18.30
N ILE A 449 -29.42 12.93 17.06
CA ILE A 449 -28.61 12.67 15.86
C ILE A 449 -27.31 13.47 15.82
N GLU A 450 -27.28 14.64 16.46
CA GLU A 450 -26.10 15.50 16.56
C GLU A 450 -24.92 14.80 17.26
N ASN A 451 -25.17 13.89 18.19
CA ASN A 451 -24.15 13.10 18.84
C ASN A 451 -23.61 12.00 17.91
N ILE A 452 -24.49 11.39 17.12
CA ILE A 452 -24.12 10.39 16.12
C ILE A 452 -23.31 11.04 14.98
N LEU A 453 -23.73 12.21 14.49
CA LEU A 453 -23.05 12.96 13.43
C LEU A 453 -21.60 13.32 13.78
N LYS A 454 -21.30 13.61 15.05
CA LYS A 454 -19.93 13.88 15.53
C LYS A 454 -18.99 12.69 15.42
N ARG A 455 -19.52 11.48 15.22
CA ARG A 455 -18.73 10.24 15.03
C ARG A 455 -18.44 9.95 13.54
N PHE A 456 -18.95 10.78 12.63
CA PHE A 456 -18.76 10.63 11.19
C PHE A 456 -17.63 11.53 10.70
N ASP A 457 -16.74 10.94 9.90
CA ASP A 457 -15.67 11.64 9.22
C ASP A 457 -15.75 11.37 7.72
N SER A 458 -15.38 12.31 6.86
CA SER A 458 -15.10 11.97 5.48
C SER A 458 -13.75 11.26 5.38
N ALA A 459 -13.64 10.27 4.50
CA ALA A 459 -12.35 9.62 4.22
C ALA A 459 -11.37 10.60 3.56
N GLY A 460 -10.07 10.33 3.70
CA GLY A 460 -9.01 11.16 3.11
C GLY A 460 -9.00 11.12 1.58
N MET A 461 -9.57 12.12 0.96
CA MET A 461 -9.62 12.31 -0.48
C MET A 461 -8.93 13.63 -0.83
N SER A 462 -7.79 13.56 -1.53
CA SER A 462 -6.96 14.75 -1.76
C SER A 462 -7.52 15.70 -2.80
N LEU A 463 -7.29 16.99 -2.59
CA LEU A 463 -7.40 17.99 -3.65
C LEU A 463 -6.40 17.64 -4.77
N GLY A 464 -6.87 17.58 -5.99
CA GLY A 464 -6.15 17.02 -7.13
C GLY A 464 -6.74 15.68 -7.58
N ALA A 465 -7.02 14.75 -6.66
CA ALA A 465 -7.87 13.60 -6.94
C ALA A 465 -9.31 14.03 -7.19
N LEU A 466 -9.84 14.90 -6.33
CA LEU A 466 -11.13 15.58 -6.49
C LEU A 466 -10.95 16.99 -7.05
N SER A 467 -12.03 17.52 -7.63
CA SER A 467 -12.14 18.94 -7.98
C SER A 467 -12.21 19.80 -6.72
N PRO A 468 -11.78 21.07 -6.77
CA PRO A 468 -11.93 22.01 -5.65
C PRO A 468 -13.38 22.12 -5.18
N GLU A 469 -14.34 22.17 -6.10
CA GLU A 469 -15.76 22.31 -5.81
C GLU A 469 -16.29 21.12 -5.00
N ALA A 470 -15.96 19.90 -5.41
CA ALA A 470 -16.36 18.68 -4.69
C ALA A 470 -15.68 18.60 -3.31
N HIS A 471 -14.41 18.96 -3.23
CA HIS A 471 -13.65 18.92 -1.98
C HIS A 471 -14.15 19.96 -0.96
N GLU A 472 -14.48 21.17 -1.42
CA GLU A 472 -15.02 22.23 -0.57
C GLU A 472 -16.47 21.98 -0.16
N ALA A 473 -17.33 21.54 -1.08
CA ALA A 473 -18.71 21.18 -0.75
C ALA A 473 -18.78 20.08 0.33
N LEU A 474 -17.90 19.07 0.24
CA LEU A 474 -17.78 18.05 1.27
C LEU A 474 -17.36 18.64 2.62
N ALA A 475 -16.32 19.49 2.64
CA ALA A 475 -15.84 20.12 3.87
C ALA A 475 -16.92 20.99 4.52
N MET A 476 -17.61 21.80 3.73
CA MET A 476 -18.69 22.68 4.20
C MET A 476 -19.86 21.89 4.76
N GLY A 477 -20.27 20.80 4.10
CA GLY A 477 -21.34 19.94 4.57
C GLY A 477 -20.99 19.28 5.90
N MET A 478 -19.79 18.71 6.03
CA MET A 478 -19.31 18.11 7.28
C MET A 478 -19.22 19.13 8.41
N ASN A 479 -18.70 20.32 8.15
CA ASN A 479 -18.65 21.39 9.14
C ASN A 479 -20.05 21.85 9.58
N HIS A 480 -21.02 21.91 8.65
CA HIS A 480 -22.41 22.29 8.96
C HIS A 480 -23.07 21.33 9.95
N ILE A 481 -22.85 20.04 9.81
CA ILE A 481 -23.45 19.02 10.71
C ILE A 481 -22.62 18.76 11.98
N GLY A 482 -21.52 19.50 12.20
CA GLY A 482 -20.65 19.31 13.36
C GLY A 482 -19.73 18.09 13.27
N ALA A 483 -19.61 17.48 12.10
CA ALA A 483 -18.71 16.40 11.77
C ALA A 483 -17.38 16.92 11.24
N ARG A 484 -16.50 16.04 10.70
CA ARG A 484 -15.18 16.42 10.24
C ARG A 484 -14.91 15.91 8.82
N SER A 485 -14.35 16.77 7.98
CA SER A 485 -13.80 16.38 6.70
C SER A 485 -12.29 16.19 6.78
N ASN A 486 -11.76 15.30 5.91
CA ASN A 486 -10.34 14.99 5.79
C ASN A 486 -9.79 15.62 4.52
N SER A 487 -8.70 16.38 4.63
CA SER A 487 -8.05 17.07 3.51
C SER A 487 -7.46 16.10 2.46
N GLY A 488 -7.19 14.84 2.84
CA GLY A 488 -6.28 13.97 2.10
C GLY A 488 -4.83 14.47 2.16
N GLU A 489 -3.91 13.74 1.57
CA GLU A 489 -2.46 14.01 1.65
C GLU A 489 -1.94 15.07 0.66
N GLY A 490 -2.81 15.81 0.02
CA GLY A 490 -2.44 16.76 -1.05
C GLY A 490 -2.22 18.18 -0.61
N GLY A 491 -2.21 18.47 0.69
CA GLY A 491 -2.25 19.84 1.21
C GLY A 491 -3.66 20.44 1.15
N GLU A 492 -3.79 21.66 1.62
CA GLU A 492 -5.02 22.45 1.56
C GLU A 492 -4.69 23.93 1.33
N ASP A 493 -5.49 24.62 0.53
CA ASP A 493 -5.27 26.06 0.27
C ASP A 493 -5.44 26.86 1.58
N PRO A 494 -4.42 27.64 2.01
CA PRO A 494 -4.52 28.49 3.19
C PRO A 494 -5.70 29.47 3.15
N ALA A 495 -6.21 29.82 1.98
CA ALA A 495 -7.42 30.64 1.84
C ALA A 495 -8.70 29.98 2.41
N ARG A 496 -8.64 28.70 2.71
CA ARG A 496 -9.73 27.95 3.36
C ARG A 496 -9.65 27.98 4.88
N PHE A 497 -8.47 28.23 5.45
CA PHE A 497 -8.27 28.27 6.88
C PHE A 497 -9.11 29.37 7.53
N ASN A 498 -9.63 29.10 8.75
CA ASN A 498 -10.55 29.99 9.46
C ASN A 498 -11.87 30.32 8.70
N THR A 499 -12.25 29.48 7.73
CA THR A 499 -13.54 29.55 7.03
C THR A 499 -14.32 28.24 7.22
N ASN A 500 -15.59 28.22 6.84
CA ASN A 500 -16.40 27.01 6.84
C ASN A 500 -15.97 25.95 5.81
N ARG A 501 -15.00 26.27 4.94
CA ARG A 501 -14.43 25.37 3.94
C ARG A 501 -13.24 24.56 4.45
N VAL A 502 -12.77 24.80 5.68
CA VAL A 502 -11.62 24.11 6.26
C VAL A 502 -11.90 22.63 6.47
N SER A 503 -10.94 21.79 6.14
CA SER A 503 -10.93 20.37 6.53
C SER A 503 -10.31 20.25 7.92
N LYS A 504 -11.08 19.75 8.89
CA LYS A 504 -10.65 19.65 10.29
C LYS A 504 -9.64 18.53 10.52
N ILE A 505 -9.66 17.48 9.69
CA ILE A 505 -8.64 16.44 9.68
C ILE A 505 -7.61 16.80 8.60
N LYS A 506 -6.35 16.99 9.02
CA LYS A 506 -5.23 17.18 8.09
C LYS A 506 -4.50 15.87 7.94
N GLN A 507 -4.55 15.27 6.74
CA GLN A 507 -3.81 14.06 6.46
C GLN A 507 -2.37 14.39 6.09
N ILE A 508 -1.45 13.65 6.68
CA ILE A 508 -0.02 13.74 6.40
C ILE A 508 0.49 12.36 5.96
N ALA A 509 1.45 12.39 5.08
CA ALA A 509 2.22 11.21 4.70
C ALA A 509 3.69 11.57 4.84
N SER A 510 4.07 12.03 6.01
CA SER A 510 5.40 12.44 6.44
C SER A 510 6.31 12.97 5.30
N GLY A 511 6.83 14.16 5.36
CA GLY A 511 7.68 14.73 4.31
C GLY A 511 7.12 14.75 2.87
N ARG A 512 5.85 14.33 2.68
CA ARG A 512 5.18 14.41 1.38
C ARG A 512 4.35 15.68 1.31
N PHE A 513 4.24 16.24 0.14
CA PHE A 513 3.45 17.36 -0.36
C PHE A 513 2.73 18.26 0.67
N GLY A 514 3.13 19.53 0.78
CA GLY A 514 2.33 20.57 1.42
C GLY A 514 2.22 20.52 2.94
N VAL A 515 3.01 19.68 3.61
CA VAL A 515 3.05 19.60 5.07
C VAL A 515 3.92 20.72 5.63
N THR A 516 3.30 21.87 5.92
CA THR A 516 3.95 23.03 6.54
C THR A 516 3.43 23.22 7.96
N PRO A 517 4.12 23.93 8.86
CA PRO A 517 3.59 24.24 10.19
C PRO A 517 2.24 24.95 10.13
N HIS A 518 2.01 25.83 9.16
CA HIS A 518 0.72 26.51 8.99
C HIS A 518 -0.42 25.53 8.63
N TYR A 519 -0.13 24.52 7.82
CA TYR A 519 -1.10 23.43 7.54
C TYR A 519 -1.42 22.65 8.82
N LEU A 520 -0.39 22.29 9.61
CA LEU A 520 -0.52 21.45 10.80
C LEU A 520 -1.31 22.12 11.93
N VAL A 521 -1.10 23.44 12.17
CA VAL A 521 -1.76 24.15 13.27
C VAL A 521 -3.23 24.45 13.00
N ASN A 522 -3.71 24.27 11.78
CA ASN A 522 -5.12 24.41 11.40
C ASN A 522 -5.92 23.09 11.44
N ALA A 523 -5.42 22.12 12.17
CA ALA A 523 -6.06 20.80 12.31
C ALA A 523 -6.68 20.61 13.70
N GLU A 524 -7.87 19.99 13.76
CA GLU A 524 -8.38 19.34 14.97
C GLU A 524 -7.82 17.92 15.13
N VAL A 525 -7.54 17.24 13.99
CA VAL A 525 -6.93 15.91 13.95
C VAL A 525 -5.83 15.91 12.90
N LEU A 526 -4.65 15.45 13.29
CA LEU A 526 -3.52 15.17 12.40
C LEU A 526 -3.49 13.69 12.12
N GLN A 527 -3.74 13.28 10.87
CA GLN A 527 -3.81 11.86 10.50
C GLN A 527 -2.58 11.42 9.72
N ILE A 528 -1.76 10.56 10.31
CA ILE A 528 -0.65 9.90 9.65
C ILE A 528 -1.21 8.80 8.74
N LYS A 529 -1.01 8.93 7.43
CA LYS A 529 -1.40 7.92 6.45
C LYS A 529 -0.25 6.93 6.23
N VAL A 530 -0.28 5.81 6.92
CA VAL A 530 0.70 4.73 6.69
C VAL A 530 0.39 4.02 5.37
N ALA A 531 -0.87 3.68 5.13
CA ALA A 531 -1.34 3.01 3.92
C ALA A 531 -2.78 3.41 3.57
N GLN A 532 -3.26 2.97 2.40
CA GLN A 532 -4.62 3.21 1.91
C GLN A 532 -5.27 1.89 1.50
N GLY A 533 -6.50 1.62 1.93
CA GLY A 533 -7.20 0.35 1.74
C GLY A 533 -7.28 -0.13 0.30
N ALA A 534 -7.60 0.75 -0.64
CA ALA A 534 -7.72 0.40 -2.07
C ALA A 534 -6.38 0.11 -2.78
N LYS A 535 -5.26 0.49 -2.21
CA LYS A 535 -3.92 0.30 -2.79
C LYS A 535 -2.82 0.27 -1.72
N PRO A 536 -2.87 -0.67 -0.80
CA PRO A 536 -1.88 -0.74 0.26
C PRO A 536 -0.47 -1.04 -0.29
N GLY A 537 0.55 -0.50 0.38
CA GLY A 537 1.95 -0.66 -0.02
C GLY A 537 2.34 0.11 -1.29
N GLU A 538 1.47 0.98 -1.79
CA GLU A 538 1.76 1.88 -2.90
C GLU A 538 1.70 3.33 -2.44
N GLY A 539 2.57 4.16 -2.99
CA GLY A 539 2.52 5.60 -2.76
C GLY A 539 1.36 6.29 -3.46
N GLY A 540 1.24 7.59 -3.25
CA GLY A 540 0.29 8.42 -3.99
C GLY A 540 0.74 8.61 -5.43
N GLN A 541 -0.21 8.63 -6.37
CA GLN A 541 0.04 9.00 -7.76
C GLN A 541 -1.01 10.01 -8.21
N LEU A 542 -0.54 11.11 -8.80
CA LEU A 542 -1.40 12.10 -9.44
C LEU A 542 -0.89 12.33 -10.87
N PRO A 543 -1.67 11.97 -11.91
CA PRO A 543 -1.26 12.18 -13.28
C PRO A 543 -0.97 13.66 -13.60
N GLY A 544 0.06 13.92 -14.40
CA GLY A 544 0.48 15.28 -14.74
C GLY A 544 -0.65 16.17 -15.31
N GLY A 545 -1.57 15.60 -16.08
CA GLY A 545 -2.76 16.31 -16.56
C GLY A 545 -3.71 16.83 -15.48
N LYS A 546 -3.57 16.37 -14.23
CA LYS A 546 -4.30 16.90 -13.07
C LYS A 546 -3.51 17.92 -12.26
N VAL A 547 -2.21 18.08 -12.53
CA VAL A 547 -1.34 19.01 -11.81
C VAL A 547 -1.38 20.36 -12.50
N ASN A 548 -2.37 21.18 -12.13
CA ASN A 548 -2.47 22.58 -12.54
C ASN A 548 -1.69 23.49 -11.59
N ASP A 549 -1.69 24.81 -11.83
CA ASP A 549 -0.96 25.81 -11.02
C ASP A 549 -1.34 25.76 -9.53
N LEU A 550 -2.63 25.58 -9.22
CA LEU A 550 -3.09 25.48 -7.84
C LEU A 550 -2.50 24.23 -7.17
N ILE A 551 -2.62 23.07 -7.80
CA ILE A 551 -2.12 21.82 -7.27
C ILE A 551 -0.60 21.83 -7.14
N ALA A 552 0.11 22.34 -8.15
CA ALA A 552 1.56 22.48 -8.14
C ALA A 552 2.03 23.37 -6.97
N ARG A 553 1.38 24.52 -6.78
CA ARG A 553 1.66 25.43 -5.65
C ARG A 553 1.47 24.74 -4.30
N LEU A 554 0.34 24.05 -4.11
CA LEU A 554 0.02 23.39 -2.83
C LEU A 554 0.93 22.21 -2.52
N ARG A 555 1.49 21.59 -3.55
CA ARG A 555 2.36 20.41 -3.43
C ARG A 555 3.84 20.71 -3.63
N PHE A 556 4.22 21.98 -3.70
CA PHE A 556 5.61 22.39 -3.94
C PHE A 556 6.23 21.67 -5.14
N SER A 557 5.55 21.74 -6.30
CA SER A 557 5.89 21.02 -7.52
C SER A 557 5.68 21.88 -8.76
N VAL A 558 5.89 21.31 -9.94
CA VAL A 558 5.78 21.98 -11.25
C VAL A 558 4.48 21.55 -11.96
N PRO A 559 3.71 22.46 -12.55
CA PRO A 559 2.52 22.12 -13.33
C PRO A 559 2.82 21.17 -14.47
N GLY A 560 1.87 20.25 -14.75
CA GLY A 560 1.98 19.29 -15.84
C GLY A 560 2.86 18.06 -15.56
N VAL A 561 3.63 18.04 -14.48
CA VAL A 561 4.49 16.92 -14.11
C VAL A 561 3.71 15.93 -13.25
N THR A 562 3.80 14.62 -13.58
CA THR A 562 3.19 13.55 -12.79
C THR A 562 3.84 13.50 -11.40
N LEU A 563 3.01 13.58 -10.37
CA LEU A 563 3.47 13.48 -8.99
C LEU A 563 3.35 12.04 -8.52
N ILE A 564 4.47 11.45 -8.15
CA ILE A 564 4.56 10.13 -7.54
C ILE A 564 5.13 10.30 -6.14
N SER A 565 4.33 9.91 -5.16
CA SER A 565 4.79 9.78 -3.78
C SER A 565 5.28 8.34 -3.61
N PRO A 566 6.59 8.08 -3.50
CA PRO A 566 7.08 6.71 -3.37
C PRO A 566 6.51 6.03 -2.14
N PRO A 567 6.38 4.68 -2.15
CA PRO A 567 5.82 3.93 -1.02
C PRO A 567 6.55 4.16 0.30
N PRO A 568 7.90 4.21 0.36
CA PRO A 568 8.61 4.35 1.63
C PRO A 568 8.31 5.67 2.34
N HIS A 569 8.12 5.59 3.67
CA HIS A 569 8.21 6.73 4.58
C HIS A 569 9.62 6.73 5.17
N HIS A 570 10.47 7.66 4.75
CA HIS A 570 11.89 7.66 5.13
C HIS A 570 12.16 8.05 6.60
N ASP A 571 11.13 8.34 7.36
CA ASP A 571 11.17 8.60 8.80
C ASP A 571 10.40 7.54 9.62
N ILE A 572 9.95 6.45 9.02
CA ILE A 572 9.23 5.38 9.71
C ILE A 572 9.77 4.04 9.27
N TYR A 573 10.62 3.42 10.08
CA TYR A 573 11.16 2.07 9.89
C TYR A 573 10.78 1.13 11.03
N SER A 574 10.24 1.69 12.12
CA SER A 574 9.83 0.96 13.32
C SER A 574 8.67 1.69 14.03
N ILE A 575 8.09 1.04 15.03
CA ILE A 575 7.08 1.68 15.92
C ILE A 575 7.69 2.86 16.68
N GLU A 576 8.97 2.82 17.03
CA GLU A 576 9.68 3.88 17.73
C GLU A 576 9.82 5.12 16.85
N ASP A 577 10.09 4.95 15.56
CA ASP A 577 10.11 6.06 14.59
C ASP A 577 8.73 6.69 14.43
N LEU A 578 7.68 5.85 14.35
CA LEU A 578 6.31 6.34 14.34
C LEU A 578 5.98 7.10 15.62
N ALA A 579 6.45 6.62 16.78
CA ALA A 579 6.29 7.33 18.06
C ALA A 579 6.98 8.70 18.04
N GLN A 580 8.14 8.80 17.40
CA GLN A 580 8.83 10.09 17.23
C GLN A 580 8.02 11.03 16.32
N LEU A 581 7.44 10.55 15.21
CA LEU A 581 6.58 11.38 14.37
C LEU A 581 5.32 11.84 15.10
N ILE A 582 4.68 10.95 15.89
CA ILE A 582 3.51 11.31 16.74
C ILE A 582 3.91 12.39 17.74
N PHE A 583 5.07 12.25 18.38
CA PHE A 583 5.60 13.24 19.31
C PHE A 583 5.85 14.58 18.60
N ASP A 584 6.50 14.59 17.44
CA ASP A 584 6.72 15.80 16.64
C ASP A 584 5.40 16.54 16.37
N LEU A 585 4.36 15.80 15.95
CA LEU A 585 3.04 16.37 15.65
C LEU A 585 2.37 16.96 16.88
N LYS A 586 2.47 16.28 18.02
CA LYS A 586 1.95 16.80 19.30
C LYS A 586 2.74 18.01 19.81
N GLN A 587 4.00 18.20 19.36
CA GLN A 587 4.75 19.42 19.67
C GLN A 587 4.34 20.60 18.80
N VAL A 588 4.16 20.43 17.50
CA VAL A 588 3.79 21.55 16.61
C VAL A 588 2.34 22.01 16.80
N ASN A 589 1.44 21.08 17.13
CA ASN A 589 0.03 21.38 17.43
C ASN A 589 -0.44 20.55 18.65
N PRO A 590 -0.17 21.01 19.88
CA PRO A 590 -0.55 20.27 21.10
C PRO A 590 -2.06 20.07 21.31
N GLU A 591 -2.90 20.85 20.63
CA GLU A 591 -4.35 20.78 20.75
C GLU A 591 -4.98 19.72 19.84
N ALA A 592 -4.28 19.32 18.79
CA ALA A 592 -4.78 18.36 17.83
C ALA A 592 -4.61 16.92 18.33
N LEU A 593 -5.62 16.10 18.06
CA LEU A 593 -5.49 14.66 18.19
C LEU A 593 -4.62 14.09 17.07
N VAL A 594 -3.84 13.06 17.37
CA VAL A 594 -3.03 12.36 16.36
C VAL A 594 -3.66 11.02 16.02
N SER A 595 -4.01 10.86 14.77
CA SER A 595 -4.59 9.63 14.19
C SER A 595 -3.56 8.89 13.36
N VAL A 596 -3.59 7.56 13.39
CA VAL A 596 -2.80 6.70 12.50
C VAL A 596 -3.76 5.85 11.65
N LYS A 597 -3.65 5.98 10.33
CA LYS A 597 -4.45 5.21 9.38
C LYS A 597 -3.70 3.96 8.94
N LEU A 598 -4.25 2.80 9.31
CA LEU A 598 -3.79 1.46 8.96
C LEU A 598 -4.76 0.79 7.99
N VAL A 599 -4.31 -0.24 7.30
CA VAL A 599 -5.15 -1.07 6.44
C VAL A 599 -5.34 -2.44 7.07
N SER A 600 -6.54 -3.00 6.91
CA SER A 600 -6.86 -4.35 7.36
C SER A 600 -5.97 -5.37 6.66
N GLU A 601 -5.13 -6.03 7.43
CA GLU A 601 -4.33 -7.20 7.04
C GLU A 601 -4.05 -8.05 8.28
N PRO A 602 -3.61 -9.31 8.14
CA PRO A 602 -3.20 -10.12 9.28
C PRO A 602 -2.06 -9.48 10.07
N GLY A 603 -2.18 -9.46 11.39
CA GLY A 603 -1.20 -8.84 12.28
C GLY A 603 -1.43 -7.35 12.56
N VAL A 604 -2.44 -6.73 11.94
CA VAL A 604 -2.79 -5.31 12.18
C VAL A 604 -3.11 -5.03 13.66
N GLY A 605 -3.59 -6.02 14.39
CA GLY A 605 -3.79 -5.92 15.84
C GLY A 605 -2.50 -5.66 16.62
N THR A 606 -1.42 -6.35 16.27
CA THR A 606 -0.09 -6.14 16.87
C THR A 606 0.45 -4.76 16.54
N ILE A 607 0.31 -4.33 15.29
CA ILE A 607 0.69 -2.98 14.86
C ILE A 607 -0.12 -1.93 15.64
N ALA A 608 -1.43 -2.12 15.79
CA ALA A 608 -2.31 -1.22 16.54
C ALA A 608 -1.93 -1.12 18.02
N ALA A 609 -1.51 -2.23 18.64
CA ALA A 609 -1.00 -2.21 20.01
C ALA A 609 0.29 -1.37 20.11
N GLY A 610 1.21 -1.49 19.14
CA GLY A 610 2.40 -0.65 19.04
C GLY A 610 2.04 0.83 18.85
N VAL A 611 1.14 1.14 17.92
CA VAL A 611 0.64 2.51 17.66
C VAL A 611 0.00 3.14 18.89
N THR A 612 -0.75 2.36 19.68
CA THR A 612 -1.33 2.83 20.95
C THR A 612 -0.26 3.14 21.98
N LYS A 613 0.77 2.30 22.08
CA LYS A 613 1.93 2.55 22.95
C LYS A 613 2.78 3.72 22.47
N ALA A 614 2.76 4.03 21.19
CA ALA A 614 3.38 5.19 20.56
C ALA A 614 2.60 6.50 20.79
N TYR A 615 1.55 6.48 21.59
CA TYR A 615 0.73 7.64 22.01
C TYR A 615 -0.14 8.25 20.92
N ALA A 616 -0.56 7.48 19.91
CA ALA A 616 -1.64 7.90 19.03
C ALA A 616 -2.98 7.98 19.79
N ASP A 617 -3.87 8.87 19.35
CA ASP A 617 -5.19 9.10 19.98
C ASP A 617 -6.30 8.34 19.27
N LEU A 618 -6.10 8.04 17.97
CA LEU A 618 -7.08 7.38 17.12
C LEU A 618 -6.37 6.46 16.12
N ILE A 619 -6.93 5.28 15.87
CA ILE A 619 -6.53 4.38 14.79
C ILE A 619 -7.70 4.21 13.83
N THR A 620 -7.45 4.43 12.53
CA THR A 620 -8.40 4.11 11.47
C THR A 620 -8.01 2.78 10.82
N ILE A 621 -8.95 1.83 10.75
CA ILE A 621 -8.79 0.55 10.03
C ILE A 621 -9.54 0.63 8.72
N SER A 622 -8.79 0.61 7.62
CA SER A 622 -9.31 0.73 6.26
C SER A 622 -9.51 -0.63 5.60
N GLY A 623 -10.68 -0.84 5.01
CA GLY A 623 -10.96 -2.00 4.17
C GLY A 623 -10.48 -1.83 2.72
N TYR A 624 -10.32 -2.96 2.01
CA TYR A 624 -9.90 -3.02 0.60
C TYR A 624 -10.90 -2.34 -0.36
N ASP A 625 -12.17 -2.28 0.00
CA ASP A 625 -13.28 -1.71 -0.76
C ASP A 625 -13.38 -0.18 -0.70
N GLY A 626 -12.39 0.48 -0.08
CA GLY A 626 -12.21 1.92 -0.16
C GLY A 626 -11.84 2.40 -1.56
N GLY A 627 -11.99 3.71 -1.83
CA GLY A 627 -11.72 4.31 -3.14
C GLY A 627 -10.27 4.77 -3.33
N THR A 628 -9.85 4.82 -4.60
CA THR A 628 -8.61 5.48 -5.04
C THR A 628 -8.81 6.22 -6.35
N ALA A 629 -8.03 7.30 -6.57
CA ALA A 629 -8.06 8.01 -7.86
C ALA A 629 -7.35 7.24 -8.97
N ALA A 630 -6.26 6.56 -8.65
CA ALA A 630 -5.48 5.76 -9.61
C ALA A 630 -4.69 4.67 -8.90
N SER A 631 -4.75 3.45 -9.41
CA SER A 631 -3.92 2.32 -8.98
C SER A 631 -3.90 1.21 -10.03
N PRO A 632 -2.87 0.36 -10.10
CA PRO A 632 -2.93 -0.87 -10.89
C PRO A 632 -4.12 -1.75 -10.49
N LEU A 633 -4.71 -2.42 -11.48
CA LEU A 633 -5.89 -3.25 -11.25
C LEU A 633 -5.62 -4.41 -10.29
N THR A 634 -4.44 -5.03 -10.34
CA THR A 634 -4.09 -6.13 -9.43
C THR A 634 -4.01 -5.69 -7.97
N SER A 635 -3.60 -4.45 -7.70
CA SER A 635 -3.65 -3.88 -6.34
C SER A 635 -5.08 -3.64 -5.89
N ILE A 636 -5.93 -3.03 -6.72
CA ILE A 636 -7.33 -2.76 -6.37
C ILE A 636 -8.06 -4.07 -6.03
N ARG A 637 -7.81 -5.12 -6.82
CA ARG A 637 -8.55 -6.39 -6.69
C ARG A 637 -7.98 -7.33 -5.64
N HIS A 638 -6.67 -7.33 -5.42
CA HIS A 638 -6.00 -8.41 -4.69
C HIS A 638 -5.14 -7.95 -3.52
N ALA A 639 -5.10 -6.66 -3.16
CA ALA A 639 -4.37 -6.19 -1.99
C ALA A 639 -5.34 -5.69 -0.90
N GLY A 640 -4.94 -5.86 0.37
CA GLY A 640 -5.77 -5.51 1.53
C GLY A 640 -6.93 -6.48 1.77
N SER A 641 -7.49 -6.43 2.96
CA SER A 641 -8.55 -7.32 3.44
C SER A 641 -9.79 -6.54 3.90
N PRO A 642 -10.93 -7.19 4.11
CA PRO A 642 -12.11 -6.54 4.66
C PRO A 642 -11.84 -5.90 6.01
N TRP A 643 -12.41 -4.69 6.24
CA TRP A 643 -12.24 -4.01 7.52
C TRP A 643 -12.84 -4.79 8.70
N GLU A 644 -13.83 -5.64 8.46
CA GLU A 644 -14.45 -6.50 9.47
C GLU A 644 -13.41 -7.40 10.15
N LEU A 645 -12.48 -7.97 9.37
CA LEU A 645 -11.39 -8.80 9.90
C LEU A 645 -10.38 -7.98 10.69
N GLY A 646 -9.94 -6.84 10.13
CA GLY A 646 -8.93 -5.99 10.77
C GLY A 646 -9.46 -5.31 12.02
N LEU A 647 -10.70 -4.82 12.00
CA LEU A 647 -11.32 -4.15 13.15
C LEU A 647 -11.53 -5.12 14.33
N ALA A 648 -12.06 -6.32 14.05
CA ALA A 648 -12.23 -7.35 15.07
C ALA A 648 -10.89 -7.77 15.68
N GLU A 649 -9.86 -7.99 14.86
CA GLU A 649 -8.51 -8.31 15.33
C GLU A 649 -7.94 -7.20 16.23
N VAL A 650 -8.07 -5.93 15.82
CA VAL A 650 -7.58 -4.78 16.60
C VAL A 650 -8.33 -4.63 17.91
N GLN A 651 -9.66 -4.73 17.90
CA GLN A 651 -10.50 -4.67 19.11
C GLN A 651 -10.07 -5.74 20.11
N GLN A 652 -9.93 -6.99 19.66
CA GLN A 652 -9.53 -8.13 20.50
C GLN A 652 -8.11 -7.95 21.04
N THR A 653 -7.15 -7.59 20.18
CA THR A 653 -5.74 -7.41 20.57
C THR A 653 -5.58 -6.28 21.58
N LEU A 654 -6.24 -5.15 21.37
CA LEU A 654 -6.15 -4.01 22.30
C LEU A 654 -6.79 -4.31 23.65
N ARG A 655 -7.90 -5.06 23.68
CA ARG A 655 -8.52 -5.48 24.93
C ARG A 655 -7.65 -6.48 25.69
N GLY A 656 -7.16 -7.54 25.04
CA GLY A 656 -6.26 -8.52 25.63
C GLY A 656 -4.98 -7.91 26.19
N ASN A 657 -4.47 -6.85 25.56
CA ASN A 657 -3.29 -6.10 26.02
C ASN A 657 -3.62 -4.93 26.99
N ARG A 658 -4.88 -4.73 27.39
CA ARG A 658 -5.35 -3.64 28.28
C ARG A 658 -5.06 -2.24 27.73
N LEU A 659 -5.09 -2.08 26.40
CA LEU A 659 -4.79 -0.84 25.70
C LEU A 659 -6.04 -0.15 25.16
N ARG A 660 -7.17 -0.88 25.06
CA ARG A 660 -8.40 -0.41 24.38
C ARG A 660 -8.96 0.90 24.95
N GLY A 661 -8.87 1.10 26.25
CA GLY A 661 -9.33 2.33 26.93
C GLY A 661 -8.52 3.58 26.62
N ARG A 662 -7.37 3.46 25.93
CA ARG A 662 -6.45 4.57 25.64
C ARG A 662 -6.59 5.14 24.24
N ILE A 663 -7.31 4.47 23.34
CA ILE A 663 -7.31 4.81 21.93
C ILE A 663 -8.70 4.64 21.30
N ARG A 664 -9.07 5.55 20.42
CA ARG A 664 -10.31 5.46 19.62
C ARG A 664 -10.08 4.62 18.38
N LEU A 665 -11.08 3.82 18.00
CA LEU A 665 -11.06 3.05 16.77
C LEU A 665 -12.05 3.62 15.76
N GLN A 666 -11.60 3.72 14.50
CA GLN A 666 -12.41 4.10 13.37
C GLN A 666 -12.36 3.02 12.30
N ALA A 667 -13.48 2.77 11.63
CA ALA A 667 -13.53 1.93 10.44
C ALA A 667 -13.84 2.79 9.22
N ASP A 668 -13.16 2.53 8.08
CA ASP A 668 -13.51 3.06 6.77
C ASP A 668 -13.38 1.99 5.68
N GLY A 669 -14.03 2.24 4.54
CA GLY A 669 -14.13 1.33 3.41
C GLY A 669 -15.56 0.84 3.20
N GLY A 670 -16.17 1.19 2.08
CA GLY A 670 -17.46 0.70 1.66
C GLY A 670 -18.67 1.04 2.56
N MET A 671 -18.56 1.95 3.51
CA MET A 671 -19.65 2.40 4.37
C MET A 671 -20.74 3.12 3.56
N LYS A 672 -22.02 2.75 3.72
CA LYS A 672 -23.15 3.24 2.93
C LYS A 672 -24.35 3.68 3.74
N THR A 673 -24.68 2.97 4.83
CA THR A 673 -25.96 3.09 5.55
C THR A 673 -25.78 3.09 7.06
N GLY A 674 -26.83 3.39 7.79
CA GLY A 674 -26.84 3.31 9.26
C GLY A 674 -26.64 1.88 9.76
N LEU A 675 -27.03 0.86 9.00
CA LEU A 675 -26.79 -0.54 9.38
C LEU A 675 -25.28 -0.88 9.30
N ASP A 676 -24.53 -0.34 8.32
CA ASP A 676 -23.06 -0.48 8.29
C ASP A 676 -22.42 0.13 9.56
N VAL A 677 -22.91 1.30 9.99
CA VAL A 677 -22.46 1.98 11.22
C VAL A 677 -22.70 1.09 12.45
N ILE A 678 -23.90 0.52 12.60
CA ILE A 678 -24.27 -0.36 13.71
C ILE A 678 -23.35 -1.59 13.77
N LYS A 679 -23.16 -2.29 12.63
CA LYS A 679 -22.33 -3.47 12.57
C LYS A 679 -20.86 -3.15 12.86
N ALA A 680 -20.35 -2.03 12.35
CA ALA A 680 -18.99 -1.57 12.66
C ALA A 680 -18.83 -1.20 14.15
N ALA A 681 -19.82 -0.56 14.77
CA ALA A 681 -19.80 -0.28 16.21
C ALA A 681 -19.75 -1.57 17.02
N ILE A 682 -20.61 -2.54 16.70
CA ILE A 682 -20.63 -3.85 17.37
C ILE A 682 -19.26 -4.56 17.26
N LEU A 683 -18.56 -4.41 16.12
CA LEU A 683 -17.23 -4.98 15.93
C LEU A 683 -16.09 -4.14 16.56
N GLY A 684 -16.40 -2.96 17.14
CA GLY A 684 -15.45 -2.18 17.93
C GLY A 684 -15.18 -0.74 17.47
N ALA A 685 -15.78 -0.25 16.37
CA ALA A 685 -15.56 1.12 15.92
C ALA A 685 -16.33 2.15 16.77
N GLU A 686 -15.66 3.28 17.07
CA GLU A 686 -16.25 4.44 17.76
C GLU A 686 -16.56 5.61 16.83
N SER A 687 -15.91 5.61 15.66
CA SER A 687 -16.13 6.58 14.59
C SER A 687 -16.08 5.90 13.21
N PHE A 688 -16.64 6.55 12.21
CA PHE A 688 -16.94 5.93 10.92
C PHE A 688 -16.54 6.86 9.77
N GLY A 689 -15.74 6.33 8.85
CA GLY A 689 -15.22 7.05 7.69
C GLY A 689 -15.99 6.75 6.42
N PHE A 690 -16.44 7.78 5.72
CA PHE A 690 -17.21 7.66 4.47
C PHE A 690 -16.46 8.30 3.31
N GLY A 691 -16.21 7.54 2.25
CA GLY A 691 -15.52 8.04 1.04
C GLY A 691 -16.43 8.06 -0.18
N THR A 692 -16.76 6.89 -0.72
CA THR A 692 -17.48 6.75 -1.99
C THR A 692 -18.93 7.25 -1.92
N ALA A 693 -19.67 6.92 -0.87
CA ALA A 693 -21.08 7.31 -0.76
C ALA A 693 -21.30 8.84 -0.77
N PRO A 694 -20.55 9.67 0.00
CA PRO A 694 -20.63 11.12 -0.13
C PRO A 694 -20.25 11.63 -1.52
N MET A 695 -19.33 10.97 -2.23
CA MET A 695 -19.01 11.37 -3.63
C MET A 695 -20.17 11.06 -4.56
N VAL A 696 -20.87 9.95 -4.37
CA VAL A 696 -22.11 9.63 -5.11
C VAL A 696 -23.20 10.66 -4.80
N ALA A 697 -23.36 11.06 -3.55
CA ALA A 697 -24.27 12.16 -3.15
C ALA A 697 -23.94 13.47 -3.87
N LEU A 698 -22.63 13.79 -4.06
CA LEU A 698 -22.16 14.94 -4.83
C LEU A 698 -22.26 14.80 -6.35
N GLY A 699 -22.83 13.69 -6.86
CA GLY A 699 -23.08 13.49 -8.29
C GLY A 699 -22.13 12.51 -9.00
N CYS A 700 -21.26 11.79 -8.30
CA CYS A 700 -20.43 10.74 -8.91
C CYS A 700 -21.30 9.59 -9.43
N LYS A 701 -21.15 9.25 -10.72
CA LYS A 701 -21.87 8.14 -11.36
C LYS A 701 -21.09 6.81 -11.35
N TYR A 702 -20.03 6.73 -10.59
CA TYR A 702 -19.20 5.53 -10.44
C TYR A 702 -18.61 4.98 -11.75
N LEU A 703 -18.23 5.87 -12.68
CA LEU A 703 -17.73 5.53 -14.01
C LEU A 703 -16.32 4.89 -14.00
N ARG A 704 -15.62 4.92 -12.88
CA ARG A 704 -14.24 4.36 -12.72
C ARG A 704 -13.20 4.93 -13.69
N ILE A 705 -13.33 6.21 -14.06
CA ILE A 705 -12.42 6.94 -14.98
C ILE A 705 -11.67 8.07 -14.28
N CYS A 706 -11.60 8.06 -12.94
CA CYS A 706 -11.00 9.16 -12.17
C CYS A 706 -9.53 9.41 -12.55
N HIS A 707 -8.79 8.39 -12.98
CA HIS A 707 -7.39 8.50 -13.39
C HIS A 707 -7.18 9.24 -14.72
N LEU A 708 -8.21 9.39 -15.55
CA LEU A 708 -8.09 9.95 -16.90
C LEU A 708 -8.25 11.47 -16.98
N ASN A 709 -8.53 12.16 -15.86
CA ASN A 709 -8.82 13.59 -15.81
C ASN A 709 -10.01 14.06 -16.70
N ASN A 710 -10.87 13.15 -17.09
CA ASN A 710 -12.03 13.39 -17.95
C ASN A 710 -13.37 12.96 -17.30
N CYS A 711 -13.45 13.07 -15.96
CA CYS A 711 -14.66 12.73 -15.22
C CYS A 711 -15.84 13.57 -15.69
N ALA A 712 -16.79 12.89 -16.35
CA ALA A 712 -17.96 13.53 -16.97
C ALA A 712 -18.92 14.23 -15.99
N THR A 713 -18.76 14.01 -14.69
CA THR A 713 -19.58 14.64 -13.65
C THR A 713 -18.86 15.77 -12.89
N GLY A 714 -17.67 16.16 -13.33
CA GLY A 714 -16.89 17.23 -12.68
C GLY A 714 -16.33 16.92 -11.29
N VAL A 715 -16.66 15.76 -10.69
CA VAL A 715 -16.28 15.41 -9.30
C VAL A 715 -14.78 15.13 -9.17
N ALA A 716 -14.19 14.36 -10.09
CA ALA A 716 -12.81 13.86 -9.98
C ALA A 716 -11.94 14.29 -11.17
N THR A 717 -12.01 15.55 -11.55
CA THR A 717 -11.25 16.14 -12.65
C THR A 717 -10.73 17.52 -12.29
N GLN A 718 -9.65 17.96 -12.95
CA GLN A 718 -9.13 19.32 -12.87
C GLN A 718 -9.47 20.14 -14.15
N ASN A 719 -10.15 19.53 -15.12
CA ASN A 719 -10.61 20.21 -16.32
C ASN A 719 -11.70 21.25 -15.98
N ALA A 720 -11.41 22.54 -16.24
CA ALA A 720 -12.27 23.65 -15.87
C ALA A 720 -13.68 23.59 -16.53
N VAL A 721 -13.77 23.13 -17.78
CA VAL A 721 -15.05 22.98 -18.47
C VAL A 721 -15.92 21.94 -17.78
N LEU A 722 -15.38 20.75 -17.55
CA LEU A 722 -16.10 19.67 -16.88
C LEU A 722 -16.53 20.03 -15.45
N ARG A 723 -15.67 20.77 -14.72
CA ARG A 723 -15.99 21.25 -13.37
C ARG A 723 -17.11 22.27 -13.37
N ASN A 724 -17.05 23.28 -14.25
CA ASN A 724 -18.01 24.38 -14.26
C ASN A 724 -19.35 23.99 -14.87
N GLU A 725 -19.39 23.09 -15.85
CA GLU A 725 -20.60 22.76 -16.61
C GLU A 725 -21.32 21.51 -16.10
N HIS A 726 -20.59 20.57 -15.47
CA HIS A 726 -21.15 19.26 -15.13
C HIS A 726 -21.15 18.91 -13.64
N PHE A 727 -20.43 19.66 -12.80
CA PHE A 727 -20.50 19.46 -11.36
C PHE A 727 -21.83 19.98 -10.80
N VAL A 728 -22.62 19.08 -10.23
CA VAL A 728 -23.95 19.37 -9.68
C VAL A 728 -24.03 19.23 -8.17
N GLY A 729 -22.91 18.91 -7.52
CA GLY A 729 -22.84 18.69 -6.07
C GLY A 729 -22.96 20.01 -5.31
N ASP A 730 -23.61 19.95 -4.16
CA ASP A 730 -23.73 21.07 -3.24
C ASP A 730 -23.64 20.60 -1.77
N VAL A 731 -23.63 21.56 -0.86
CA VAL A 731 -23.52 21.35 0.58
C VAL A 731 -24.73 20.59 1.13
N GLU A 732 -25.93 20.90 0.64
CA GLU A 732 -27.19 20.35 1.14
C GLU A 732 -27.25 18.84 0.88
N ARG A 733 -26.79 18.37 -0.27
CA ARG A 733 -26.72 16.93 -0.57
C ARG A 733 -25.84 16.17 0.42
N VAL A 734 -24.72 16.75 0.83
CA VAL A 734 -23.82 16.16 1.85
C VAL A 734 -24.54 16.12 3.20
N VAL A 735 -25.18 17.23 3.60
CA VAL A 735 -25.95 17.33 4.85
C VAL A 735 -27.08 16.31 4.88
N ASN A 736 -27.87 16.22 3.79
CA ASN A 736 -28.96 15.25 3.67
C ASN A 736 -28.46 13.81 3.82
N PHE A 737 -27.37 13.45 3.10
CA PHE A 737 -26.82 12.10 3.18
C PHE A 737 -26.45 11.71 4.61
N PHE A 738 -25.63 12.52 5.29
CA PHE A 738 -25.17 12.18 6.64
C PHE A 738 -26.30 12.25 7.69
N THR A 739 -27.24 13.17 7.54
CA THR A 739 -28.44 13.26 8.40
C THR A 739 -29.30 12.00 8.26
N PHE A 740 -29.48 11.50 7.03
CA PHE A 740 -30.22 10.26 6.79
C PHE A 740 -29.53 9.04 7.40
N VAL A 741 -28.20 8.91 7.21
CA VAL A 741 -27.41 7.82 7.82
C VAL A 741 -27.52 7.86 9.35
N ALA A 742 -27.40 9.05 9.96
CA ALA A 742 -27.54 9.22 11.40
C ALA A 742 -28.96 8.89 11.89
N THR A 743 -30.00 9.26 11.13
CA THR A 743 -31.40 8.95 11.43
C THR A 743 -31.63 7.44 11.38
N GLU A 744 -31.13 6.75 10.35
CA GLU A 744 -31.22 5.28 10.26
C GLU A 744 -30.48 4.62 11.43
N THR A 745 -29.26 5.09 11.74
CA THR A 745 -28.49 4.58 12.89
C THR A 745 -29.29 4.68 14.18
N ARG A 746 -29.93 5.83 14.41
CA ARG A 746 -30.78 6.06 15.57
C ARG A 746 -32.00 5.10 15.62
N GLN A 747 -32.61 4.81 14.45
CA GLN A 747 -33.70 3.84 14.35
C GLN A 747 -33.24 2.41 14.67
N TRP A 748 -32.05 2.02 14.26
CA TRP A 748 -31.48 0.72 14.62
C TRP A 748 -31.15 0.62 16.11
N LEU A 749 -30.63 1.69 16.73
CA LEU A 749 -30.41 1.75 18.17
C LEU A 749 -31.71 1.52 18.92
N ALA A 750 -32.79 2.20 18.51
CA ALA A 750 -34.12 2.02 19.11
C ALA A 750 -34.59 0.57 19.00
N LYS A 751 -34.44 -0.07 17.82
CA LYS A 751 -34.82 -1.47 17.60
C LYS A 751 -34.00 -2.43 18.46
N LEU A 752 -32.72 -2.16 18.67
CA LEU A 752 -31.81 -2.94 19.50
C LEU A 752 -32.05 -2.73 21.02
N GLY A 753 -32.90 -1.77 21.41
CA GLY A 753 -33.14 -1.47 22.80
C GLY A 753 -32.01 -0.70 23.48
N VAL A 754 -31.16 -0.01 22.70
CA VAL A 754 -29.94 0.67 23.17
C VAL A 754 -30.10 2.17 23.04
N SER A 755 -29.75 2.92 24.08
CA SER A 755 -29.93 4.38 24.10
C SER A 755 -28.78 5.17 23.52
N LYS A 756 -27.56 4.63 23.49
CA LYS A 756 -26.35 5.28 22.98
C LYS A 756 -25.58 4.36 22.08
N LEU A 757 -25.01 4.90 21.00
CA LEU A 757 -24.14 4.15 20.09
C LEU A 757 -22.92 3.55 20.82
N GLU A 758 -22.41 4.25 21.82
CA GLU A 758 -21.30 3.83 22.64
C GLU A 758 -21.57 2.49 23.37
N ASP A 759 -22.79 2.23 23.76
CA ASP A 759 -23.20 1.02 24.47
C ASP A 759 -23.22 -0.24 23.56
N LEU A 760 -23.11 -0.04 22.23
CA LEU A 760 -22.99 -1.14 21.27
C LEU A 760 -21.55 -1.59 21.03
N ILE A 761 -20.54 -0.76 21.37
CA ILE A 761 -19.18 -1.01 20.96
C ILE A 761 -18.65 -2.33 21.57
N GLY A 762 -18.23 -3.23 20.68
CA GLY A 762 -17.70 -4.53 21.07
C GLY A 762 -18.74 -5.57 21.49
N ARG A 763 -20.05 -5.29 21.32
CA ARG A 763 -21.17 -6.19 21.68
C ARG A 763 -21.42 -7.22 20.58
N THR A 764 -20.43 -8.07 20.26
CA THR A 764 -20.54 -9.11 19.22
C THR A 764 -21.62 -10.16 19.53
N ASP A 765 -22.06 -10.25 20.79
CA ASP A 765 -23.23 -11.04 21.23
C ASP A 765 -24.56 -10.61 20.56
N LEU A 766 -24.63 -9.40 19.99
CA LEU A 766 -25.78 -8.91 19.26
C LEU A 766 -25.75 -9.27 17.75
N LEU A 767 -24.77 -10.05 17.30
CA LEU A 767 -24.69 -10.52 15.94
C LEU A 767 -24.89 -12.03 15.87
N LYS A 768 -25.69 -12.47 14.90
CA LYS A 768 -25.89 -13.88 14.57
C LYS A 768 -25.47 -14.17 13.13
N ARG A 769 -24.87 -15.33 12.92
CA ARG A 769 -24.43 -15.77 11.60
C ARG A 769 -25.63 -16.21 10.75
N LEU A 770 -25.62 -15.79 9.48
CA LEU A 770 -26.53 -16.28 8.45
C LEU A 770 -25.81 -17.35 7.57
N PRO A 771 -26.54 -18.36 7.09
CA PRO A 771 -25.94 -19.39 6.25
C PRO A 771 -25.61 -18.92 4.81
N GLY A 772 -26.12 -17.75 4.43
CA GLY A 772 -26.01 -17.26 3.05
C GLY A 772 -26.90 -18.04 2.06
N THR A 773 -26.59 -17.95 0.76
CA THR A 773 -27.36 -18.54 -0.33
C THR A 773 -26.60 -19.59 -1.15
N THR A 774 -25.32 -19.78 -0.88
CA THR A 774 -24.45 -20.77 -1.55
C THR A 774 -23.72 -21.63 -0.54
N ASP A 775 -23.28 -22.83 -0.96
CA ASP A 775 -22.53 -23.74 -0.10
C ASP A 775 -21.20 -23.12 0.37
N LYS A 776 -20.55 -22.32 -0.48
CA LYS A 776 -19.32 -21.59 -0.12
C LYS A 776 -19.58 -20.57 0.99
N GLN A 777 -20.69 -19.82 0.91
CA GLN A 777 -21.09 -18.88 1.97
C GLN A 777 -21.46 -19.62 3.26
N ALA A 778 -22.16 -20.75 3.16
CA ALA A 778 -22.53 -21.58 4.30
C ALA A 778 -21.31 -22.20 5.01
N ALA A 779 -20.26 -22.54 4.24
CA ALA A 779 -19.02 -23.09 4.76
C ALA A 779 -18.11 -22.04 5.44
N LEU A 780 -18.37 -20.72 5.23
CA LEU A 780 -17.51 -19.67 5.74
C LEU A 780 -17.56 -19.58 7.27
N ASP A 781 -16.42 -19.68 7.94
CA ASP A 781 -16.29 -19.56 9.38
C ASP A 781 -16.09 -18.09 9.79
N LEU A 782 -17.10 -17.50 10.43
CA LEU A 782 -17.08 -16.12 10.93
C LEU A 782 -16.87 -16.04 12.46
N ASP A 783 -16.71 -17.16 13.14
CA ASP A 783 -16.53 -17.18 14.60
C ASP A 783 -15.32 -16.36 15.05
N PRO A 784 -14.17 -16.34 14.32
CA PRO A 784 -13.05 -15.48 14.69
C PRO A 784 -13.35 -13.98 14.73
N ILE A 785 -14.32 -13.50 13.92
CA ILE A 785 -14.75 -12.10 13.95
C ILE A 785 -15.60 -11.79 15.19
N LEU A 786 -16.40 -12.76 15.63
CA LEU A 786 -17.34 -12.61 16.75
C LEU A 786 -16.72 -12.99 18.10
N TRP A 787 -15.55 -13.64 18.08
CA TRP A 787 -14.88 -14.13 19.28
C TRP A 787 -14.55 -12.98 20.24
N VAL A 788 -14.75 -13.22 21.54
CA VAL A 788 -14.39 -12.30 22.61
C VAL A 788 -13.49 -13.03 23.60
N ASP A 789 -12.35 -12.45 23.92
CA ASP A 789 -11.42 -12.99 24.92
C ASP A 789 -12.10 -13.01 26.30
N PRO A 790 -12.33 -14.20 26.91
CA PRO A 790 -12.91 -14.30 28.23
C PRO A 790 -12.06 -13.61 29.32
N ASP A 791 -10.73 -13.64 29.17
CA ASP A 791 -9.80 -13.04 30.13
C ASP A 791 -9.81 -11.51 30.06
N ALA A 792 -10.33 -10.95 28.98
CA ALA A 792 -10.53 -9.52 28.79
C ALA A 792 -11.94 -9.04 29.13
N ALA A 793 -12.81 -9.87 29.76
CA ALA A 793 -14.21 -9.51 29.99
C ALA A 793 -14.40 -8.19 30.77
N GLY A 794 -13.53 -7.86 31.72
CA GLY A 794 -13.56 -6.62 32.49
C GLY A 794 -12.84 -5.43 31.87
N GLN A 795 -12.26 -5.57 30.65
CA GLN A 795 -11.54 -4.49 30.01
C GLN A 795 -12.48 -3.55 29.23
N PRO A 796 -12.11 -2.26 29.11
CA PRO A 796 -12.89 -1.29 28.34
C PRO A 796 -13.19 -1.79 26.91
N GLN A 797 -14.38 -1.50 26.41
CA GLN A 797 -14.79 -1.77 25.04
C GLN A 797 -14.46 -0.61 24.09
N PHE A 798 -14.26 0.59 24.62
CA PHE A 798 -14.03 1.84 23.90
C PHE A 798 -13.06 2.75 24.66
N CYS A 799 -12.62 3.84 24.03
CA CYS A 799 -11.68 4.81 24.59
C CYS A 799 -12.28 5.58 25.76
N GLN A 800 -11.55 5.67 26.87
CA GLN A 800 -11.98 6.33 28.10
C GLN A 800 -11.23 7.63 28.40
N VAL A 801 -10.27 8.01 27.53
CA VAL A 801 -9.44 9.21 27.72
C VAL A 801 -9.68 10.22 26.60
N ALA A 802 -9.47 11.49 26.88
CA ALA A 802 -9.59 12.55 25.87
C ALA A 802 -8.44 12.49 24.87
N SER A 803 -7.22 12.29 25.34
CA SER A 803 -6.01 12.12 24.57
C SER A 803 -5.11 11.04 25.19
N ASN A 804 -4.22 10.45 24.38
CA ASN A 804 -3.21 9.49 24.81
C ASN A 804 -1.89 10.24 24.96
N ASP A 805 -1.66 10.87 26.11
CA ASP A 805 -0.55 11.77 26.29
C ASP A 805 0.76 11.00 26.51
N PRO A 806 1.89 11.44 25.88
CA PRO A 806 3.18 10.83 26.07
C PRO A 806 3.72 11.11 27.48
N PHE A 807 4.54 10.18 28.00
CA PHE A 807 5.25 10.37 29.27
C PHE A 807 6.24 11.54 29.23
N ASP A 808 6.84 11.80 28.08
CA ASP A 808 7.71 12.94 27.84
C ASP A 808 6.87 14.19 27.60
N THR A 809 6.85 15.06 28.58
CA THR A 809 6.07 16.32 28.55
C THR A 809 6.79 17.46 27.82
N ALA A 810 7.97 17.18 27.25
CA ALA A 810 8.81 18.18 26.57
C ALA A 810 9.06 19.44 27.43
N GLY A 811 9.55 19.25 28.64
CA GLY A 811 9.74 20.35 29.62
C GLY A 811 10.59 21.49 29.08
N LYS A 812 11.66 21.20 28.33
CA LYS A 812 12.53 22.23 27.71
C LYS A 812 11.74 23.03 26.66
N ALA A 813 10.99 22.39 25.77
CA ALA A 813 10.17 23.08 24.78
C ALA A 813 9.07 23.93 25.45
N THR A 814 8.50 23.46 26.56
CA THR A 814 7.54 24.23 27.36
C THR A 814 8.17 25.47 27.98
N GLN A 815 9.37 25.37 28.52
CA GLN A 815 10.13 26.52 29.00
C GLN A 815 10.37 27.54 27.89
N MET A 816 10.92 27.06 26.76
CA MET A 816 11.27 27.91 25.62
C MET A 816 10.06 28.69 25.09
N ILE A 817 8.91 28.03 24.91
CA ILE A 817 7.72 28.72 24.42
C ILE A 817 7.19 29.75 25.42
N THR A 818 7.27 29.46 26.72
CA THR A 818 6.86 30.40 27.78
C THR A 818 7.70 31.68 27.74
N ASP A 819 9.02 31.52 27.57
CA ASP A 819 9.95 32.65 27.51
C ASP A 819 9.79 33.47 26.20
N MET A 820 9.47 32.81 25.07
CA MET A 820 9.44 33.44 23.74
C MET A 820 8.06 33.97 23.35
N LEU A 821 6.99 33.52 23.98
CA LEU A 821 5.62 33.86 23.60
C LEU A 821 5.37 35.39 23.56
N PRO A 822 5.88 36.21 24.51
CA PRO A 822 5.72 37.67 24.42
C PRO A 822 6.34 38.29 23.15
N ALA A 823 7.51 37.83 22.75
CA ALA A 823 8.18 38.28 21.53
C ALA A 823 7.43 37.81 20.26
N ILE A 824 6.88 36.57 20.27
CA ILE A 824 6.04 36.09 19.18
C ILE A 824 4.79 36.93 19.07
N GLU A 825 4.14 37.27 20.19
CA GLU A 825 2.89 38.05 20.20
C GLU A 825 3.10 39.50 19.75
N SER A 826 4.19 40.11 20.15
CA SER A 826 4.53 41.50 19.71
C SER A 826 5.02 41.54 18.27
N GLY A 827 5.51 40.46 17.70
CA GLY A 827 6.16 40.40 16.40
C GLY A 827 7.56 41.04 16.38
N GLU A 828 8.19 41.23 17.54
CA GLU A 828 9.51 41.83 17.69
C GLU A 828 10.59 40.74 17.75
N GLY A 829 11.72 40.99 17.11
CA GLY A 829 12.87 40.09 17.17
C GLY A 829 13.46 40.03 18.60
N ALA A 830 13.90 38.86 18.99
CA ALA A 830 14.54 38.64 20.31
C ALA A 830 15.59 37.55 20.23
N GLU A 831 16.48 37.51 21.21
CA GLU A 831 17.54 36.51 21.30
C GLU A 831 17.46 35.76 22.65
N PHE A 832 17.60 34.45 22.59
CA PHE A 832 17.49 33.54 23.73
C PHE A 832 18.67 32.56 23.73
N THR A 833 19.04 32.07 24.90
CA THR A 833 20.12 31.08 25.06
C THR A 833 19.69 29.96 25.98
N TYR A 834 19.93 28.71 25.57
CA TYR A 834 19.65 27.53 26.38
C TYR A 834 20.71 26.45 26.19
N THR A 835 20.81 25.59 27.20
CA THR A 835 21.56 24.32 27.11
C THR A 835 20.55 23.18 26.91
N ILE A 836 20.85 22.28 25.99
CA ILE A 836 20.02 21.12 25.64
C ILE A 836 20.82 19.82 25.72
N THR A 837 20.10 18.72 25.81
CA THR A 837 20.64 17.36 25.82
C THR A 837 19.94 16.51 24.74
N ASN A 838 20.49 15.33 24.48
CA ASN A 838 19.91 14.38 23.52
C ASN A 838 18.51 13.86 23.90
N CYS A 839 18.06 14.11 25.12
CA CYS A 839 16.68 13.84 25.55
C CYS A 839 15.70 14.96 25.14
N ASP A 840 16.20 16.14 24.78
CA ASP A 840 15.39 17.28 24.35
C ASP A 840 15.08 17.13 22.85
N ARG A 841 13.92 16.47 22.54
CA ARG A 841 13.48 16.15 21.19
C ARG A 841 12.58 17.25 20.61
N SER A 842 12.50 17.31 19.28
CA SER A 842 11.59 18.20 18.50
C SER A 842 11.71 19.69 18.89
N ILE A 843 12.92 20.10 19.31
CA ILE A 843 13.20 21.50 19.68
C ILE A 843 12.94 22.41 18.49
N GLY A 844 12.17 23.48 18.70
CA GLY A 844 11.70 24.40 17.68
C GLY A 844 10.27 24.17 17.18
N ALA A 845 9.73 22.94 17.29
CA ALA A 845 8.40 22.61 16.77
C ALA A 845 7.28 23.43 17.42
N ARG A 846 7.27 23.52 18.74
CA ARG A 846 6.22 24.26 19.50
C ARG A 846 6.29 25.77 19.22
N ILE A 847 7.50 26.30 19.13
CA ILE A 847 7.73 27.71 18.75
C ILE A 847 7.22 27.96 17.33
N SER A 848 7.57 27.08 16.39
CA SER A 848 7.14 27.15 15.01
C SER A 848 5.61 27.06 14.86
N GLY A 849 4.97 26.23 15.68
CA GLY A 849 3.51 26.15 15.75
C GLY A 849 2.86 27.47 16.16
N GLU A 850 3.37 28.11 17.19
CA GLU A 850 2.86 29.41 17.66
C GLU A 850 3.12 30.54 16.67
N ILE A 851 4.28 30.55 16.02
CA ILE A 851 4.57 31.50 14.92
C ILE A 851 3.58 31.27 13.77
N ALA A 852 3.39 30.03 13.34
CA ALA A 852 2.53 29.69 12.21
C ALA A 852 1.04 29.98 12.47
N LYS A 853 0.56 29.81 13.71
CA LYS A 853 -0.82 30.18 14.09
C LYS A 853 -1.10 31.67 13.85
N ARG A 854 -0.14 32.53 14.10
CA ARG A 854 -0.30 34.00 14.05
C ARG A 854 0.09 34.58 12.69
N TYR A 855 1.17 34.08 12.11
CA TYR A 855 1.82 34.69 10.94
C TYR A 855 1.78 33.82 9.68
N GLY A 856 1.20 32.62 9.74
CA GLY A 856 1.14 31.70 8.62
C GLY A 856 2.53 31.20 8.17
N ASN A 857 2.66 30.85 6.88
CA ASN A 857 3.93 30.38 6.33
C ASN A 857 5.02 31.46 6.24
N SER A 858 4.67 32.74 6.18
CA SER A 858 5.64 33.84 6.17
C SER A 858 6.38 34.01 7.50
N GLY A 859 5.75 33.62 8.59
CA GLY A 859 6.34 33.69 9.93
C GLY A 859 6.82 35.09 10.33
N LEU A 860 7.94 35.14 11.05
CA LEU A 860 8.59 36.37 11.57
C LEU A 860 9.84 36.78 10.78
N GLU A 861 9.85 36.60 9.45
CA GLU A 861 11.05 36.88 8.61
C GLU A 861 11.61 38.27 8.75
N LYS A 862 10.76 39.30 9.00
CA LYS A 862 11.19 40.68 9.16
C LYS A 862 11.81 40.99 10.54
N SER A 863 11.48 40.20 11.54
CA SER A 863 11.91 40.37 12.93
C SER A 863 12.22 39.01 13.53
N PRO A 864 13.31 38.35 13.12
CA PRO A 864 13.55 36.96 13.48
C PRO A 864 13.84 36.77 14.96
N LEU A 865 13.38 35.66 15.50
CA LEU A 865 13.78 35.13 16.79
C LEU A 865 15.07 34.33 16.64
N THR A 866 16.07 34.66 17.41
CA THR A 866 17.35 33.95 17.44
C THR A 866 17.45 33.13 18.71
N VAL A 867 17.78 31.85 18.56
CA VAL A 867 17.95 30.91 19.68
C VAL A 867 19.34 30.29 19.60
N ASN A 868 20.17 30.63 20.56
CA ASN A 868 21.50 30.03 20.74
C ASN A 868 21.40 28.83 21.68
N LEU A 869 21.91 27.70 21.23
CA LEU A 869 21.83 26.43 21.91
C LEU A 869 23.23 25.85 22.07
N SER A 870 23.46 25.18 23.18
CA SER A 870 24.68 24.42 23.43
C SER A 870 24.37 23.01 23.93
N GLY A 871 25.10 22.00 23.44
CA GLY A 871 24.94 20.61 23.80
C GLY A 871 24.55 19.71 22.63
N THR A 872 23.89 18.57 22.88
CA THR A 872 23.44 17.62 21.86
C THR A 872 21.94 17.74 21.71
N ALA A 873 21.44 18.01 20.52
CA ALA A 873 20.01 17.98 20.24
C ALA A 873 19.51 16.54 20.04
N GLY A 874 18.37 16.22 20.62
CA GLY A 874 17.67 14.96 20.37
C GLY A 874 17.08 14.87 18.96
N GLN A 875 16.26 13.87 18.73
CA GLN A 875 15.58 13.64 17.44
C GLN A 875 14.77 14.86 17.00
N SER A 876 14.72 15.10 15.68
CA SER A 876 13.85 16.11 15.05
C SER A 876 14.17 17.55 15.45
N PHE A 877 15.44 17.91 15.64
CA PHE A 877 15.84 19.30 15.85
C PHE A 877 15.40 20.18 14.67
N GLY A 878 14.68 21.27 14.94
CA GLY A 878 14.18 22.16 13.91
C GLY A 878 13.08 21.56 13.03
N VAL A 879 12.39 20.51 13.48
CA VAL A 879 11.25 19.97 12.75
C VAL A 879 10.17 21.04 12.53
N TRP A 880 9.67 21.15 11.29
CA TRP A 880 8.73 22.19 10.84
C TRP A 880 9.15 23.62 11.17
N ASN A 881 10.45 23.90 11.21
CA ASN A 881 10.95 25.23 11.51
C ASN A 881 10.27 26.32 10.66
N ALA A 882 9.67 27.30 11.35
CA ALA A 882 8.90 28.36 10.70
C ALA A 882 9.78 29.49 10.18
N GLY A 883 9.26 30.30 9.27
CA GLY A 883 9.90 31.53 8.82
C GLY A 883 10.22 32.46 10.00
N GLY A 884 11.44 33.00 10.02
CA GLY A 884 11.94 33.90 11.07
C GLY A 884 12.38 33.23 12.37
N LEU A 885 12.35 31.91 12.50
CA LEU A 885 12.99 31.20 13.60
C LEU A 885 14.41 30.80 13.19
N HIS A 886 15.41 31.39 13.86
CA HIS A 886 16.83 31.14 13.63
C HIS A 886 17.41 30.39 14.86
N MET A 887 17.80 29.15 14.68
CA MET A 887 18.43 28.35 15.75
C MET A 887 19.88 28.05 15.41
N ARG A 888 20.76 28.29 16.39
CA ARG A 888 22.22 28.02 16.30
C ARG A 888 22.57 27.03 17.41
N LEU A 889 23.11 25.88 17.04
CA LEU A 889 23.55 24.86 17.97
C LEU A 889 25.06 24.73 17.92
N GLU A 890 25.71 25.03 19.05
CA GLU A 890 27.09 24.63 19.31
C GLU A 890 27.07 23.23 19.93
N GLY A 891 27.36 22.23 19.11
CA GLY A 891 27.23 20.83 19.45
C GLY A 891 26.89 19.94 18.28
N ASP A 892 26.09 18.90 18.50
CA ASP A 892 25.68 17.92 17.52
C ASP A 892 24.18 17.59 17.61
N CYS A 893 23.65 16.88 16.64
CA CYS A 893 22.23 16.50 16.59
C CYS A 893 22.03 15.05 16.15
N ASN A 894 20.91 14.48 16.60
CA ASN A 894 20.43 13.18 16.15
C ASN A 894 19.73 13.27 14.77
N ASP A 895 18.90 12.28 14.42
CA ASP A 895 18.23 12.19 13.14
C ASP A 895 17.14 13.26 12.94
N TYR A 896 16.70 13.42 11.69
CA TYR A 896 15.56 14.23 11.27
C TYR A 896 15.71 15.74 11.47
N VAL A 897 16.93 16.27 11.47
CA VAL A 897 17.17 17.72 11.58
C VAL A 897 16.48 18.46 10.45
N GLY A 898 15.68 19.47 10.78
CA GLY A 898 14.95 20.29 9.78
C GLY A 898 13.89 19.53 8.99
N LYS A 899 13.41 18.37 9.44
CA LYS A 899 12.31 17.64 8.80
C LYS A 899 11.09 18.56 8.65
N GLY A 900 10.56 18.69 7.42
CA GLY A 900 9.41 19.56 7.12
C GLY A 900 9.67 21.05 7.34
N MET A 901 10.90 21.49 7.46
CA MET A 901 11.27 22.91 7.59
C MET A 901 10.61 23.74 6.49
N ALA A 902 9.95 24.84 6.85
CA ALA A 902 9.26 25.71 5.92
C ALA A 902 9.91 27.10 5.78
N GLY A 903 10.85 27.44 6.65
CA GLY A 903 11.55 28.74 6.65
C GLY A 903 12.59 28.84 7.73
N GLY A 904 13.10 30.05 7.97
CA GLY A 904 14.07 30.35 9.00
C GLY A 904 15.49 29.80 8.72
N LYS A 905 16.25 29.59 9.78
CA LYS A 905 17.67 29.18 9.66
C LYS A 905 18.06 28.19 10.76
N LEU A 906 18.75 27.13 10.40
CA LEU A 906 19.41 26.19 11.31
C LEU A 906 20.91 26.25 11.07
N VAL A 907 21.70 26.34 12.14
CA VAL A 907 23.16 26.30 12.09
C VAL A 907 23.65 25.32 13.13
N VAL A 908 24.47 24.35 12.74
CA VAL A 908 25.05 23.34 13.62
C VAL A 908 26.57 23.35 13.45
N PHE A 909 27.31 23.46 14.52
CA PHE A 909 28.77 23.51 14.49
C PHE A 909 29.36 22.94 15.78
N PRO A 910 30.55 22.32 15.71
CA PRO A 910 31.17 21.75 16.88
C PRO A 910 31.60 22.84 17.86
N PRO A 911 31.72 22.52 19.17
CA PRO A 911 32.29 23.42 20.15
C PRO A 911 33.69 23.95 19.76
N GLN A 912 34.00 25.18 20.11
CA GLN A 912 35.25 25.84 19.70
C GLN A 912 36.53 25.16 20.21
N ASP A 913 36.45 24.44 21.30
CA ASP A 913 37.54 23.68 21.91
C ASP A 913 37.65 22.24 21.39
N SER A 914 36.87 21.87 20.38
CA SER A 914 36.91 20.54 19.74
C SER A 914 38.28 20.27 19.09
N THR A 915 38.81 19.07 19.29
CA THR A 915 40.14 18.68 18.78
C THR A 915 40.09 17.89 17.47
N PHE A 916 38.91 17.60 16.98
CA PHE A 916 38.70 16.87 15.72
C PHE A 916 38.45 17.83 14.53
N ALA A 917 38.70 17.36 13.33
CA ALA A 917 38.41 18.08 12.10
C ALA A 917 36.91 17.93 11.78
N SER A 918 36.17 19.03 11.64
CA SER A 918 34.72 19.01 11.39
C SER A 918 34.33 18.24 10.10
N GLN A 919 35.12 18.42 9.04
CA GLN A 919 34.90 17.75 7.76
C GLN A 919 35.13 16.22 7.78
N GLU A 920 35.66 15.68 8.88
CA GLU A 920 35.88 14.23 9.06
C GLU A 920 34.95 13.63 10.12
N THR A 921 34.05 14.45 10.68
CA THR A 921 33.24 14.06 11.85
C THR A 921 31.74 14.21 11.54
N ALA A 922 30.96 13.18 11.85
CA ALA A 922 29.50 13.26 11.77
C ALA A 922 28.96 14.20 12.85
N ILE A 923 28.20 15.23 12.46
CA ILE A 923 27.58 16.22 13.34
C ILE A 923 26.05 16.15 13.35
N MET A 924 25.47 15.49 12.38
CA MET A 924 24.03 15.25 12.26
C MET A 924 23.76 13.79 11.90
N GLY A 925 22.64 13.28 12.38
CA GLY A 925 22.17 11.96 12.03
C GLY A 925 21.55 11.87 10.62
N ASN A 926 20.66 10.90 10.45
CA ASN A 926 20.08 10.52 9.17
C ASN A 926 18.82 11.35 8.81
N THR A 927 18.44 11.31 7.54
CA THR A 927 17.14 11.81 7.04
C THR A 927 16.88 13.28 7.36
N CYS A 928 17.94 14.08 7.39
CA CYS A 928 17.85 15.52 7.64
C CYS A 928 17.23 16.25 6.45
N LEU A 929 16.50 17.35 6.68
CA LEU A 929 15.71 18.11 5.70
C LEU A 929 14.63 17.30 4.98
N TYR A 930 14.18 16.18 5.53
CA TYR A 930 13.15 15.35 4.92
C TYR A 930 11.87 16.16 4.66
N GLY A 931 11.53 16.31 3.38
CA GLY A 931 10.34 17.06 2.96
C GLY A 931 10.36 18.54 3.30
N ALA A 932 11.52 19.15 3.48
CA ALA A 932 11.65 20.58 3.73
C ALA A 932 11.15 21.38 2.51
N THR A 933 10.35 22.44 2.75
CA THR A 933 9.74 23.28 1.71
C THR A 933 10.39 24.66 1.61
N GLY A 934 11.29 25.01 2.54
CA GLY A 934 12.00 26.30 2.58
C GLY A 934 12.99 26.35 3.73
N GLY A 935 13.66 27.49 3.88
CA GLY A 935 14.62 27.72 4.93
C GLY A 935 16.08 27.44 4.54
N LYS A 936 16.99 27.61 5.50
CA LYS A 936 18.43 27.44 5.30
C LYS A 936 19.04 26.58 6.40
N LEU A 937 19.90 25.63 6.03
CA LEU A 937 20.67 24.81 6.97
C LEU A 937 22.15 24.92 6.65
N PHE A 938 22.97 25.21 7.67
CA PHE A 938 24.42 25.22 7.58
C PHE A 938 25.00 24.33 8.67
N ALA A 939 25.84 23.38 8.26
CA ALA A 939 26.49 22.47 9.22
C ALA A 939 27.98 22.37 8.94
N ALA A 940 28.79 22.58 9.98
CA ALA A 940 30.20 22.30 9.97
C ALA A 940 30.44 20.85 10.45
N GLY A 941 30.37 19.94 9.49
CA GLY A 941 30.49 18.50 9.70
C GLY A 941 29.71 17.67 8.68
N ILE A 942 29.77 16.35 8.87
CA ILE A 942 29.15 15.35 7.99
C ILE A 942 27.73 15.08 8.47
N ALA A 943 26.79 14.99 7.53
CA ALA A 943 25.44 14.47 7.76
C ALA A 943 25.38 12.97 7.46
N GLY A 944 24.49 12.28 8.14
CA GLY A 944 24.25 10.85 7.93
C GLY A 944 23.56 10.54 6.60
N GLU A 945 22.92 9.37 6.55
CA GLU A 945 22.22 8.84 5.38
C GLU A 945 21.01 9.69 4.99
N ARG A 946 20.68 9.74 3.68
CA ARG A 946 19.49 10.40 3.14
C ARG A 946 19.38 11.90 3.47
N PHE A 947 20.50 12.61 3.54
CA PHE A 947 20.47 14.06 3.69
C PHE A 947 19.74 14.71 2.51
N GLY A 948 18.81 15.64 2.78
CA GLY A 948 18.05 16.32 1.74
C GLY A 948 17.01 15.46 1.04
N VAL A 949 16.67 14.28 1.59
CA VAL A 949 15.64 13.40 1.02
C VAL A 949 14.31 14.14 0.89
N ARG A 950 13.73 14.10 -0.32
CA ARG A 950 12.47 14.82 -0.66
C ARG A 950 12.50 16.32 -0.35
N ASN A 951 13.66 16.95 -0.32
CA ASN A 951 13.75 18.39 -0.21
C ASN A 951 13.04 19.03 -1.40
N SER A 952 12.18 20.02 -1.15
CA SER A 952 11.38 20.72 -2.17
C SER A 952 11.53 22.24 -2.11
N GLY A 953 12.56 22.77 -1.41
CA GLY A 953 12.77 24.23 -1.35
C GLY A 953 13.83 24.73 -0.41
N ALA A 954 14.35 23.92 0.51
CA ALA A 954 15.40 24.35 1.42
C ALA A 954 16.77 24.46 0.75
N PHE A 955 17.61 25.35 1.29
CA PHE A 955 19.01 25.54 0.92
C PHE A 955 19.88 24.99 2.04
N ALA A 956 20.89 24.20 1.70
CA ALA A 956 21.81 23.68 2.70
C ALA A 956 23.26 23.65 2.24
N VAL A 957 24.18 23.83 3.21
CA VAL A 957 25.62 23.63 3.04
C VAL A 957 26.14 22.73 4.16
N ILE A 958 26.79 21.63 3.80
CA ILE A 958 27.36 20.62 4.69
C ILE A 958 28.76 20.23 4.24
N GLU A 959 29.56 19.63 5.12
CA GLU A 959 30.95 19.24 4.80
C GLU A 959 31.08 17.79 4.31
N GLY A 960 30.01 17.00 4.35
CA GLY A 960 29.94 15.64 3.82
C GLY A 960 28.57 15.03 4.02
N ALA A 961 28.26 13.93 3.33
CA ALA A 961 26.99 13.23 3.45
C ALA A 961 27.16 11.71 3.31
N GLY A 962 26.32 10.95 4.00
CA GLY A 962 26.20 9.51 3.82
C GLY A 962 25.54 9.10 2.50
N ASP A 963 25.10 7.84 2.42
CA ASP A 963 24.43 7.28 1.23
C ASP A 963 23.07 7.94 0.98
N HIS A 964 22.59 7.86 -0.27
CA HIS A 964 21.27 8.37 -0.70
C HIS A 964 21.06 9.87 -0.49
N CYS A 965 22.10 10.68 -0.46
CA CYS A 965 21.98 12.14 -0.35
C CYS A 965 21.16 12.69 -1.54
N CYS A 966 20.26 13.66 -1.30
CA CYS A 966 19.33 14.25 -2.29
C CYS A 966 18.34 13.26 -2.92
N GLU A 967 18.11 12.12 -2.28
CA GLU A 967 17.15 11.13 -2.77
C GLU A 967 15.74 11.73 -2.88
N TYR A 968 15.07 11.55 -4.04
CA TYR A 968 13.74 12.12 -4.35
C TYR A 968 13.61 13.65 -4.19
N MET A 969 14.68 14.39 -4.23
CA MET A 969 14.64 15.85 -4.17
C MET A 969 13.88 16.40 -5.39
N THR A 970 13.03 17.42 -5.17
CA THR A 970 12.18 18.02 -6.21
C THR A 970 12.48 19.50 -6.47
N ALA A 971 13.09 20.20 -5.51
CA ALA A 971 13.52 21.59 -5.62
C ALA A 971 14.48 21.94 -4.48
N GLY A 972 14.97 23.20 -4.45
CA GLY A 972 15.96 23.68 -3.46
C GLY A 972 17.39 23.53 -3.96
N CYS A 973 18.36 23.76 -3.06
CA CYS A 973 19.77 23.71 -3.40
C CYS A 973 20.58 23.12 -2.23
N ILE A 974 21.32 22.06 -2.50
CA ILE A 974 22.20 21.38 -1.54
C ILE A 974 23.65 21.51 -1.99
N THR A 975 24.54 21.96 -1.10
CA THR A 975 25.98 22.02 -1.36
C THR A 975 26.72 21.12 -0.40
N VAL A 976 27.47 20.16 -0.91
CA VAL A 976 28.33 19.26 -0.14
C VAL A 976 29.79 19.60 -0.40
N LEU A 977 30.51 20.05 0.63
CA LEU A 977 31.89 20.53 0.53
C LEU A 977 32.93 19.41 0.73
N GLY A 978 32.51 18.16 0.72
CA GLY A 978 33.37 16.98 0.94
C GLY A 978 32.78 15.70 0.39
N PRO A 979 33.15 14.53 0.94
CA PRO A 979 32.76 13.24 0.38
C PRO A 979 31.23 12.98 0.51
N THR A 980 30.71 12.23 -0.45
CA THR A 980 29.34 11.67 -0.42
C THR A 980 29.40 10.15 -0.36
N GLY A 981 28.37 9.53 0.18
CA GLY A 981 28.12 8.11 0.03
C GLY A 981 27.63 7.75 -1.39
N VAL A 982 27.22 6.50 -1.58
CA VAL A 982 26.71 5.96 -2.87
C VAL A 982 25.23 6.32 -3.09
N ASN A 983 24.76 6.05 -4.30
CA ASN A 983 23.38 6.28 -4.73
C ASN A 983 22.89 7.74 -4.56
N PHE A 984 23.81 8.72 -4.69
CA PHE A 984 23.49 10.13 -4.61
C PHE A 984 22.45 10.54 -5.67
N GLY A 985 21.44 11.29 -5.29
CA GLY A 985 20.43 11.82 -6.19
C GLY A 985 19.44 10.77 -6.73
N ALA A 986 19.35 9.58 -6.13
CA ALA A 986 18.40 8.56 -6.55
C ALA A 986 16.97 9.10 -6.60
N GLY A 987 16.28 8.95 -7.73
CA GLY A 987 14.92 9.45 -7.90
C GLY A 987 14.77 10.98 -7.85
N MET A 988 15.84 11.75 -7.88
CA MET A 988 15.81 13.21 -7.91
C MET A 988 15.14 13.68 -9.20
N THR A 989 14.17 14.57 -9.10
CA THR A 989 13.38 15.10 -10.24
C THR A 989 13.49 16.61 -10.42
N GLY A 990 14.20 17.31 -9.53
CA GLY A 990 14.41 18.76 -9.62
C GLY A 990 15.29 19.29 -8.49
N GLY A 991 15.60 20.59 -8.54
CA GLY A 991 16.55 21.22 -7.64
C GLY A 991 17.99 21.13 -8.14
N PHE A 992 18.91 21.67 -7.35
CA PHE A 992 20.33 21.69 -7.65
C PHE A 992 21.12 21.10 -6.49
N ALA A 993 22.13 20.30 -6.83
CA ALA A 993 23.11 19.80 -5.89
C ALA A 993 24.52 20.09 -6.38
N PHE A 994 25.34 20.72 -5.54
CA PHE A 994 26.74 21.00 -5.81
C PHE A 994 27.60 20.13 -4.91
N VAL A 995 28.56 19.42 -5.49
CA VAL A 995 29.48 18.54 -4.75
C VAL A 995 30.92 18.93 -5.05
N LEU A 996 31.70 19.20 -3.99
CA LEU A 996 33.14 19.39 -4.11
C LEU A 996 33.85 18.04 -4.15
N ASP A 997 34.07 17.53 -5.38
CA ASP A 997 34.65 16.22 -5.65
C ASP A 997 36.18 16.26 -5.56
N GLN A 998 36.71 16.30 -4.33
CA GLN A 998 38.17 16.40 -4.08
C GLN A 998 38.90 15.11 -4.47
N ASP A 999 38.32 13.94 -4.22
CA ASP A 999 38.89 12.64 -4.49
C ASP A 999 38.63 12.12 -5.92
N ARG A 1000 37.85 12.86 -6.71
CA ARG A 1000 37.43 12.55 -8.09
C ARG A 1000 36.69 11.21 -8.22
N ARG A 1001 35.93 10.84 -7.20
CA ARG A 1001 35.16 9.58 -7.14
C ARG A 1001 33.65 9.78 -7.19
N PHE A 1002 33.17 10.99 -7.31
CA PHE A 1002 31.71 11.27 -7.33
C PHE A 1002 31.01 10.57 -8.50
N VAL A 1003 31.72 10.39 -9.63
CA VAL A 1003 31.20 9.68 -10.81
C VAL A 1003 30.78 8.24 -10.51
N ASP A 1004 31.39 7.60 -9.52
CA ASP A 1004 31.08 6.23 -9.08
C ASP A 1004 29.99 6.18 -7.99
N ARG A 1005 29.56 7.34 -7.50
CA ARG A 1005 28.67 7.46 -6.33
C ARG A 1005 27.27 7.96 -6.64
N TYR A 1006 27.08 8.70 -7.75
CA TYR A 1006 25.77 9.23 -8.07
C TYR A 1006 24.89 8.22 -8.81
N ASN A 1007 23.57 8.36 -8.69
CA ASN A 1007 22.62 7.56 -9.45
C ASN A 1007 22.40 8.18 -10.82
N SER A 1008 22.86 7.50 -11.88
CA SER A 1008 22.85 8.01 -13.27
C SER A 1008 21.50 7.85 -13.99
N GLU A 1009 20.45 7.29 -13.34
CA GLU A 1009 19.17 7.04 -14.02
C GLU A 1009 18.39 8.33 -14.33
N LEU A 1010 18.42 9.33 -13.42
CA LEU A 1010 17.63 10.54 -13.52
C LEU A 1010 18.44 11.83 -13.34
N VAL A 1011 19.71 11.74 -12.95
CA VAL A 1011 20.56 12.90 -12.64
C VAL A 1011 21.59 13.12 -13.74
N GLU A 1012 21.62 14.34 -14.27
CA GLU A 1012 22.69 14.80 -15.15
C GLU A 1012 23.76 15.53 -14.33
N VAL A 1013 25.03 15.13 -14.49
CA VAL A 1013 26.16 15.72 -13.78
C VAL A 1013 26.96 16.62 -14.74
N HIS A 1014 27.16 17.87 -14.33
CA HIS A 1014 27.92 18.86 -15.06
C HIS A 1014 29.08 19.36 -14.21
N ARG A 1015 30.26 19.52 -14.85
CA ARG A 1015 31.40 20.15 -14.19
C ARG A 1015 31.22 21.66 -14.17
N VAL A 1016 31.21 22.25 -12.99
CA VAL A 1016 31.20 23.70 -12.84
C VAL A 1016 32.60 24.25 -13.21
N SER A 1017 32.69 25.07 -14.25
CA SER A 1017 33.91 25.81 -14.63
C SER A 1017 33.82 27.25 -14.16
N GLY A 1018 34.98 27.92 -13.96
CA GLY A 1018 35.02 29.34 -13.55
C GLY A 1018 34.32 30.26 -14.54
N GLU A 1019 34.25 29.88 -15.83
CA GLU A 1019 33.54 30.67 -16.87
C GLU A 1019 32.03 30.54 -16.80
N SER A 1020 31.50 29.47 -16.19
CA SER A 1020 30.04 29.31 -16.00
C SER A 1020 29.51 29.99 -14.73
N MET A 1021 30.37 30.47 -13.85
CA MET A 1021 29.95 31.20 -12.64
C MET A 1021 29.64 32.69 -12.89
N GLU A 1022 29.98 33.25 -14.03
CA GLU A 1022 29.71 34.63 -14.41
C GLU A 1022 28.41 34.77 -15.23
N ALA A 1023 27.82 33.68 -15.72
CA ALA A 1023 26.56 33.66 -16.42
C ALA A 1023 25.44 33.12 -15.48
#